data_368037713dcde26aa50ec11a65504f03
#
_entry.id   368037713dcde26aa50ec11a65504f03
#
_cell.length_a   1.000
_cell.length_b   1.000
_cell.length_c   1.000
_cell.angle_alpha   90.00
_cell.angle_beta   90.00
_cell.angle_gamma   90.00
#
_symmetry.space_group_name_H-M   'P 1'
#
loop_
_entity.id
_entity.type
_entity.pdbx_description
1 polymer ?
#
loop_
_entity_poly.entity_id
_entity_poly.type
_entity_poly.pdbx_seq_one_letter_code
_entity_poly.pdbx_strand_id
1 'polypeptide(L)'
;MFLVKFLNNIKLTFKICLIVFLSLSFAYGQQITMRDSETNEILSNVAVFNESRDKSTLSDINGNVNLDLFSTETKLYFQILGYSLLEILLKDIENGSTIFLYPEDQNLDEVILSVARSASNVNQIAEKVSVIKSEDLFISSPSSGAEMLELSPGVRIQKSQGGGGSPVIRGFEANRVLIVVDGVRMNNAIYRSGHLQNSITIDPNNIERAEIIFGSSSVGYGSDAMGGVIHYYTKNPILKNSEKISSSFTTNFNSANNSVSNNFNTSLSSDNWGSITSISISKYGDIKMGKNRNHGFSDWGLNPIYSKNSRYSYYSEPSTNSDNNIQRNTGYSQVDLFQKFLVNLGNSSLLNLNIQFSESSDIDRFDQLSIPKDNSLKYSEWYYGPQKRLLISPSLRVFPNKKFMDKGVITFGFQKINESRIKRKFNSLNRSHQIEDLKVFSLNGDFDTSFNNGHTVSYGIETTYNYNYSKAYDRVLDIDGNEIIGLSQKIAIPTRYPSDGSSYTSFASYLNWSWNLSEFFTFNIGTRLTFTRLKASWNDIISVNPQLSKVDLNSKALTTTVSMKLRPSKKIQINTVLSSGFRNPNIDDIGKIRENNGLLVVPNTFLKPEYAYNLDLGIDYKSIDNNNYLSLRGFSTIISRHIGRAEYTVFSDVTTSDLTTIIYNNEEVTTIANKNLGNRFIHGFSLDGFNNFNRNFKIDYNLTYTKGDKNETYGPLPSISPMFGSVSLNYKEKDLTVKAIYKFSDSKNPNEYSFGGEDGLDETPFIYESNGIMSFLGMPKWSDFSIYGSKQISSNSTLRIGISNIFDNHYRTFASGISAPGRSIQAGLNLKL
;
A
#
# COMPACT_ATOMS: atom_id res chain seq x y z
N MET A 1 -51.09 79.26 8.27
CA MET A 1 -50.40 78.78 9.49
C MET A 1 -50.16 77.24 9.46
N PHE A 2 -50.98 76.44 8.83
CA PHE A 2 -50.84 75.00 8.77
C PHE A 2 -49.72 74.49 7.84
N LEU A 3 -49.51 75.14 6.69
CA LEU A 3 -48.51 74.77 5.68
C LEU A 3 -47.07 74.95 6.17
N VAL A 4 -46.76 75.91 6.99
CA VAL A 4 -45.44 76.26 7.49
C VAL A 4 -45.04 75.26 8.59
N LYS A 5 -45.96 74.77 9.43
CA LYS A 5 -45.69 73.72 10.40
C LYS A 5 -45.48 72.36 9.74
N PHE A 6 -46.15 72.08 8.62
CA PHE A 6 -45.98 70.87 7.85
C PHE A 6 -44.58 70.80 7.18
N LEU A 7 -44.12 71.85 6.57
CA LEU A 7 -42.84 72.00 5.91
C LEU A 7 -41.66 71.93 6.94
N ASN A 8 -41.83 72.47 8.14
CA ASN A 8 -40.83 72.39 9.20
C ASN A 8 -40.71 70.97 9.79
N ASN A 9 -41.80 70.18 9.91
CA ASN A 9 -41.77 68.81 10.33
C ASN A 9 -41.10 67.91 9.28
N ILE A 10 -41.33 68.15 7.98
CA ILE A 10 -40.63 67.40 6.91
C ILE A 10 -39.13 67.71 6.92
N LYS A 11 -38.71 68.98 7.16
CA LYS A 11 -37.30 69.34 7.26
C LYS A 11 -36.65 68.72 8.51
N LEU A 12 -37.35 68.54 9.62
CA LEU A 12 -36.86 67.91 10.84
C LEU A 12 -36.75 66.40 10.65
N THR A 13 -37.74 65.75 10.03
CA THR A 13 -37.73 64.30 9.73
C THR A 13 -36.63 63.98 8.72
N PHE A 14 -36.40 64.81 7.72
CA PHE A 14 -35.32 64.64 6.74
C PHE A 14 -33.92 64.78 7.39
N LYS A 15 -33.77 65.76 8.32
CA LYS A 15 -32.50 65.88 9.11
C LYS A 15 -32.27 64.75 10.04
N ILE A 16 -33.33 64.19 10.66
CA ILE A 16 -33.19 63.00 11.52
C ILE A 16 -32.88 61.77 10.68
N CYS A 17 -33.50 61.57 9.53
CA CYS A 17 -33.14 60.48 8.60
C CYS A 17 -31.73 60.66 8.03
N LEU A 18 -31.26 61.87 7.74
CA LEU A 18 -29.90 62.11 7.26
C LEU A 18 -28.84 61.86 8.36
N ILE A 19 -29.16 62.20 9.62
CA ILE A 19 -28.31 61.94 10.77
C ILE A 19 -28.26 60.40 11.07
N VAL A 20 -29.37 59.67 10.96
CA VAL A 20 -29.42 58.21 11.07
C VAL A 20 -28.71 57.52 9.89
N PHE A 21 -28.77 58.11 8.68
CA PHE A 21 -28.02 57.59 7.54
C PHE A 21 -26.53 57.86 7.60
N LEU A 22 -26.10 59.00 8.23
CA LEU A 22 -24.72 59.38 8.46
C LEU A 22 -24.11 58.70 9.71
N SER A 23 -24.95 58.15 10.61
CA SER A 23 -24.50 57.36 11.76
C SER A 23 -24.44 55.82 11.50
N LEU A 24 -24.77 55.39 10.29
CA LEU A 24 -24.32 54.09 9.76
C LEU A 24 -22.83 54.19 9.43
N SER A 25 -21.99 54.38 10.44
CA SER A 25 -20.59 54.04 10.37
C SER A 25 -20.55 52.58 9.98
N PHE A 26 -20.13 52.30 8.73
CA PHE A 26 -19.69 50.96 8.41
C PHE A 26 -18.58 50.63 9.40
N ALA A 27 -18.90 49.83 10.41
CA ALA A 27 -17.89 49.14 11.20
C ALA A 27 -17.20 48.19 10.22
N TYR A 28 -16.13 48.68 9.59
CA TYR A 28 -15.22 47.78 8.90
C TYR A 28 -14.60 46.91 9.95
N GLY A 29 -15.09 45.68 10.01
CA GLY A 29 -14.49 44.67 10.84
C GLY A 29 -13.02 44.46 10.47
N GLN A 30 -12.22 44.03 11.42
CA GLN A 30 -10.81 43.72 11.19
C GLN A 30 -10.73 42.50 10.26
N GLN A 31 -10.34 42.73 9.00
CA GLN A 31 -10.26 41.69 7.97
C GLN A 31 -8.83 41.54 7.50
N ILE A 32 -8.40 40.27 7.31
CA ILE A 32 -7.08 39.89 6.80
C ILE A 32 -7.23 38.92 5.63
N THR A 33 -6.18 38.75 4.83
CA THR A 33 -6.14 37.78 3.74
C THR A 33 -5.05 36.74 3.99
N MET A 34 -5.39 35.46 3.87
CA MET A 34 -4.46 34.32 4.06
C MET A 34 -3.83 33.93 2.72
N ARG A 35 -2.50 33.79 2.67
CA ARG A 35 -1.76 33.37 1.49
C ARG A 35 -0.64 32.40 1.83
N ASP A 36 -0.29 31.57 0.82
CA ASP A 36 0.90 30.73 0.83
C ASP A 36 2.15 31.60 0.71
N SER A 37 3.16 31.36 1.56
CA SER A 37 4.39 32.16 1.60
C SER A 37 5.34 31.87 0.42
N GLU A 38 5.22 30.74 -0.26
CA GLU A 38 6.07 30.33 -1.38
C GLU A 38 5.42 30.62 -2.74
N THR A 39 4.14 30.27 -2.89
CA THR A 39 3.42 30.39 -4.16
C THR A 39 2.61 31.69 -4.28
N ASN A 40 2.40 32.39 -3.15
CA ASN A 40 1.50 33.55 -3.03
C ASN A 40 0.03 33.23 -3.41
N GLU A 41 -0.34 31.95 -3.48
CA GLU A 41 -1.71 31.53 -3.72
C GLU A 41 -2.60 31.83 -2.50
N ILE A 42 -3.87 32.03 -2.76
CA ILE A 42 -4.88 32.28 -1.72
C ILE A 42 -5.18 30.99 -0.97
N LEU A 43 -5.16 31.05 0.36
CA LEU A 43 -5.47 29.92 1.23
C LEU A 43 -6.90 30.03 1.78
N SER A 44 -7.79 29.18 1.30
CA SER A 44 -9.15 29.02 1.82
C SER A 44 -9.21 27.95 2.90
N ASN A 45 -10.19 28.04 3.82
CA ASN A 45 -10.39 27.12 4.94
C ASN A 45 -9.23 27.08 5.97
N VAL A 46 -8.46 28.15 6.07
CA VAL A 46 -7.52 28.33 7.19
C VAL A 46 -8.35 28.52 8.47
N ALA A 47 -8.17 27.61 9.42
CA ALA A 47 -8.80 27.73 10.74
C ALA A 47 -8.06 28.80 11.56
N VAL A 48 -8.81 29.81 12.07
CA VAL A 48 -8.31 30.85 12.97
C VAL A 48 -9.06 30.70 14.28
N PHE A 49 -8.34 30.49 15.38
CA PHE A 49 -8.93 30.23 16.70
C PHE A 49 -8.07 30.79 17.82
N ASN A 50 -8.67 30.99 18.99
CA ASN A 50 -7.96 31.38 20.21
C ASN A 50 -7.40 30.16 20.96
N GLU A 51 -6.60 30.38 22.01
CA GLU A 51 -5.92 29.33 22.78
C GLU A 51 -6.90 28.33 23.40
N SER A 52 -8.05 28.79 23.91
CA SER A 52 -9.09 27.93 24.49
C SER A 52 -9.95 27.19 23.44
N ARG A 53 -9.83 27.58 22.15
CA ARG A 53 -10.61 27.05 21.02
C ARG A 53 -12.13 27.18 21.16
N ASP A 54 -12.60 28.08 22.03
CA ASP A 54 -14.02 28.40 22.19
C ASP A 54 -14.53 29.41 21.13
N LYS A 55 -13.58 30.11 20.49
CA LYS A 55 -13.86 31.00 19.36
C LYS A 55 -13.03 30.58 18.16
N SER A 56 -13.68 30.41 17.00
CA SER A 56 -12.99 30.08 15.75
C SER A 56 -13.73 30.63 14.55
N THR A 57 -12.97 30.87 13.48
CA THR A 57 -13.48 31.27 12.17
C THR A 57 -12.63 30.59 11.09
N LEU A 58 -13.08 30.65 9.83
CA LEU A 58 -12.36 30.07 8.70
C LEU A 58 -12.13 31.14 7.63
N SER A 59 -11.02 31.06 6.90
CA SER A 59 -10.84 31.89 5.71
C SER A 59 -11.83 31.46 4.61
N ASP A 60 -12.38 32.43 3.91
CA ASP A 60 -13.28 32.21 2.78
C ASP A 60 -12.50 31.74 1.52
N ILE A 61 -13.21 31.59 0.41
CA ILE A 61 -12.61 31.16 -0.88
C ILE A 61 -11.62 32.15 -1.47
N ASN A 62 -11.67 33.43 -1.03
CA ASN A 62 -10.74 34.48 -1.37
C ASN A 62 -9.64 34.66 -0.34
N GLY A 63 -9.57 33.74 0.64
CA GLY A 63 -8.61 33.81 1.74
C GLY A 63 -8.91 34.82 2.82
N ASN A 64 -10.04 35.48 2.79
CA ASN A 64 -10.38 36.54 3.73
C ASN A 64 -10.91 35.97 5.05
N VAL A 65 -10.46 36.53 6.15
CA VAL A 65 -10.88 36.17 7.51
C VAL A 65 -11.35 37.44 8.23
N ASN A 66 -12.53 37.36 8.83
CA ASN A 66 -13.02 38.40 9.73
C ASN A 66 -12.63 38.03 11.18
N LEU A 67 -11.93 38.95 11.85
CA LEU A 67 -11.38 38.75 13.20
C LEU A 67 -12.22 39.40 14.32
N ASP A 68 -13.40 39.95 14.01
CA ASP A 68 -14.25 40.67 14.97
C ASP A 68 -14.76 39.82 16.14
N LEU A 69 -14.68 38.50 16.00
CA LEU A 69 -15.01 37.52 17.06
C LEU A 69 -14.03 37.54 18.24
N PHE A 70 -12.82 38.07 18.04
CA PHE A 70 -11.73 38.00 18.98
C PHE A 70 -11.48 39.38 19.62
N SER A 71 -11.05 39.41 20.88
CA SER A 71 -10.64 40.65 21.56
C SER A 71 -9.18 40.98 21.23
N THR A 72 -8.82 42.28 21.25
CA THR A 72 -7.51 42.79 20.82
C THR A 72 -6.30 42.18 21.55
N GLU A 73 -6.46 41.69 22.76
CA GLU A 73 -5.39 40.99 23.53
C GLU A 73 -5.35 39.48 23.28
N THR A 74 -6.19 38.96 22.39
CA THR A 74 -6.25 37.52 22.08
C THR A 74 -5.05 37.08 21.25
N LYS A 75 -4.41 35.98 21.66
CA LYS A 75 -3.45 35.26 20.83
C LYS A 75 -4.22 34.38 19.85
N LEU A 76 -4.01 34.60 18.56
CA LEU A 76 -4.65 33.87 17.47
C LEU A 76 -3.73 32.80 16.95
N TYR A 77 -4.32 31.67 16.61
CA TYR A 77 -3.69 30.51 16.00
C TYR A 77 -4.27 30.34 14.60
N PHE A 78 -3.39 30.24 13.59
CA PHE A 78 -3.75 30.04 12.18
C PHE A 78 -3.29 28.66 11.76
N GLN A 79 -4.21 27.80 11.31
CA GLN A 79 -3.91 26.41 10.97
C GLN A 79 -4.66 25.97 9.73
N ILE A 80 -3.94 25.35 8.83
CA ILE A 80 -4.47 24.62 7.68
C ILE A 80 -3.56 23.42 7.41
N LEU A 81 -4.10 22.34 6.86
CA LEU A 81 -3.34 21.13 6.56
C LEU A 81 -2.23 21.44 5.55
N GLY A 82 -1.00 20.98 5.84
CA GLY A 82 0.17 21.22 4.99
C GLY A 82 0.96 22.49 5.31
N TYR A 83 0.58 23.24 6.36
CA TYR A 83 1.25 24.49 6.76
C TYR A 83 1.59 24.47 8.24
N SER A 84 2.69 25.14 8.60
CA SER A 84 3.08 25.33 9.99
C SER A 84 2.05 26.17 10.75
N LEU A 85 1.82 25.80 12.01
CA LEU A 85 0.95 26.56 12.91
C LEU A 85 1.57 27.95 13.15
N LEU A 86 0.84 29.00 12.78
CA LEU A 86 1.26 30.38 13.02
C LEU A 86 0.51 30.96 14.21
N GLU A 87 1.25 31.58 15.11
CA GLU A 87 0.71 32.26 16.32
C GLU A 87 1.00 33.75 16.24
N ILE A 88 -0.03 34.58 16.33
CA ILE A 88 0.10 36.06 16.32
C ILE A 88 -0.87 36.66 17.34
N LEU A 89 -0.43 37.69 18.08
CA LEU A 89 -1.35 38.50 18.90
C LEU A 89 -2.21 39.39 18.00
N LEU A 90 -3.52 39.46 18.22
CA LEU A 90 -4.43 40.21 17.37
C LEU A 90 -4.06 41.73 17.28
N LYS A 91 -3.51 42.29 18.34
CA LYS A 91 -3.01 43.68 18.35
C LYS A 91 -1.84 43.94 17.39
N ASP A 92 -1.11 42.90 17.00
CA ASP A 92 0.04 42.99 16.09
C ASP A 92 -0.38 42.81 14.62
N ILE A 93 -1.67 42.60 14.37
CA ILE A 93 -2.26 42.41 13.04
C ILE A 93 -2.91 43.72 12.57
N GLU A 94 -2.42 44.26 11.48
CA GLU A 94 -3.02 45.45 10.86
C GLU A 94 -4.29 45.07 10.03
N ASN A 95 -5.30 45.87 10.06
CA ASN A 95 -6.50 45.67 9.25
C ASN A 95 -6.18 45.73 7.75
N GLY A 96 -6.65 44.71 6.99
CA GLY A 96 -6.35 44.57 5.57
C GLY A 96 -4.99 43.96 5.25
N SER A 97 -4.23 43.54 6.27
CA SER A 97 -2.91 42.87 6.06
C SER A 97 -3.06 41.47 5.46
N THR A 98 -2.00 41.06 4.78
CA THR A 98 -1.85 39.66 4.30
C THR A 98 -1.03 38.87 5.28
N ILE A 99 -1.57 37.78 5.75
CA ILE A 99 -0.87 36.81 6.61
C ILE A 99 -0.40 35.65 5.74
N PHE A 100 0.89 35.39 5.77
CA PHE A 100 1.51 34.29 5.03
C PHE A 100 1.67 33.07 5.92
N LEU A 101 1.16 31.90 5.46
CA LEU A 101 1.46 30.62 6.08
C LEU A 101 2.60 29.93 5.30
N TYR A 102 3.48 29.31 6.03
CA TYR A 102 4.65 28.61 5.50
C TYR A 102 4.30 27.13 5.29
N PRO A 103 4.45 26.58 4.07
CA PRO A 103 4.31 25.14 3.85
C PRO A 103 5.24 24.36 4.77
N GLU A 104 4.74 23.32 5.38
CA GLU A 104 5.51 22.45 6.27
C GLU A 104 5.57 21.04 5.67
N ASP A 105 6.75 20.58 5.28
CA ASP A 105 6.97 19.27 4.63
C ASP A 105 6.74 18.08 5.58
N GLN A 106 6.60 18.33 6.89
CA GLN A 106 6.37 17.30 7.90
C GLN A 106 5.38 17.74 8.96
N ASN A 107 4.11 17.49 8.70
CA ASN A 107 3.07 17.65 9.69
C ASN A 107 3.04 16.46 10.64
N LEU A 108 3.59 16.65 11.85
CA LEU A 108 3.31 15.79 12.99
C LEU A 108 1.87 16.00 13.54
N ASP A 109 1.14 16.96 13.00
CA ASP A 109 -0.31 17.17 13.20
C ASP A 109 -1.16 16.59 12.04
N GLU A 110 -0.57 15.72 11.22
CA GLU A 110 -1.24 15.07 10.09
C GLU A 110 -2.42 14.21 10.55
N VAL A 111 -3.54 14.35 9.86
CA VAL A 111 -4.73 13.52 10.13
C VAL A 111 -4.57 12.18 9.46
N ILE A 112 -4.51 11.13 10.27
CA ILE A 112 -4.49 9.73 9.85
C ILE A 112 -5.92 9.19 9.86
N LEU A 113 -6.32 8.54 8.79
CA LEU A 113 -7.66 7.95 8.65
C LEU A 113 -7.69 6.46 8.94
N SER A 114 -6.51 5.80 8.94
CA SER A 114 -6.43 4.34 8.91
C SER A 114 -6.48 3.67 10.28
N VAL A 115 -5.94 4.25 11.35
CA VAL A 115 -5.74 3.52 12.62
C VAL A 115 -7.04 3.04 13.26
N ALA A 116 -8.05 3.87 13.33
CA ALA A 116 -9.36 3.51 13.90
C ALA A 116 -10.49 3.51 12.86
N ARG A 117 -10.14 3.51 11.55
CA ARG A 117 -11.06 3.80 10.44
C ARG A 117 -11.76 5.16 10.60
N SER A 118 -11.21 6.04 11.42
CA SER A 118 -11.68 7.40 11.68
C SER A 118 -10.53 8.39 11.64
N ALA A 119 -10.85 9.65 11.36
CA ALA A 119 -9.85 10.72 11.35
C ALA A 119 -9.28 10.93 12.75
N SER A 120 -8.00 10.70 12.92
CA SER A 120 -7.26 10.90 14.15
C SER A 120 -6.00 11.71 13.87
N ASN A 121 -5.64 12.63 14.74
CA ASN A 121 -4.37 13.32 14.63
C ASN A 121 -3.22 12.34 14.97
N VAL A 122 -2.13 12.32 14.20
CA VAL A 122 -0.92 11.50 14.48
C VAL A 122 -0.47 11.66 15.93
N ASN A 123 -0.56 12.88 16.43
CA ASN A 123 -0.24 13.18 17.83
C ASN A 123 -1.15 12.50 18.86
N GLN A 124 -2.25 11.87 18.49
CA GLN A 124 -3.18 11.16 19.38
C GLN A 124 -3.08 9.64 19.24
N ILE A 125 -2.27 9.13 18.32
CA ILE A 125 -2.11 7.72 18.00
C ILE A 125 -0.83 7.19 18.63
N ALA A 126 -0.88 6.03 19.29
CA ALA A 126 0.30 5.36 19.86
C ALA A 126 0.95 4.40 18.85
N GLU A 127 0.19 3.89 17.90
CA GLU A 127 0.64 2.99 16.84
C GLU A 127 1.65 3.69 15.92
N LYS A 128 2.68 2.96 15.44
CA LYS A 128 3.58 3.48 14.42
C LYS A 128 2.83 3.55 13.08
N VAL A 129 2.78 4.74 12.49
CA VAL A 129 2.23 4.96 11.15
C VAL A 129 3.26 5.68 10.30
N SER A 130 3.39 5.29 9.05
CA SER A 130 4.16 5.99 8.02
C SER A 130 3.24 6.44 6.90
N VAL A 131 3.44 7.65 6.41
CA VAL A 131 2.64 8.23 5.32
C VAL A 131 3.54 8.52 4.14
N ILE A 132 3.14 8.08 2.96
CA ILE A 132 3.76 8.40 1.68
C ILE A 132 2.84 9.39 0.97
N LYS A 133 3.34 10.56 0.63
CA LYS A 133 2.57 11.65 -0.01
C LYS A 133 2.74 11.65 -1.53
N SER A 134 1.82 12.29 -2.25
CA SER A 134 1.88 12.42 -3.71
C SER A 134 3.16 13.13 -4.21
N GLU A 135 3.72 14.04 -3.42
CA GLU A 135 4.99 14.74 -3.73
C GLU A 135 6.17 13.77 -3.78
N ASP A 136 6.26 12.84 -2.82
CA ASP A 136 7.28 11.79 -2.81
C ASP A 136 7.15 10.87 -4.02
N LEU A 137 5.91 10.60 -4.45
CA LEU A 137 5.63 9.80 -5.65
C LEU A 137 6.08 10.50 -6.92
N PHE A 138 5.91 11.81 -7.00
CA PHE A 138 6.36 12.58 -8.17
C PHE A 138 7.89 12.55 -8.30
N ILE A 139 8.64 12.75 -7.21
CA ILE A 139 10.11 12.77 -7.23
C ILE A 139 10.69 11.38 -7.54
N SER A 140 10.16 10.31 -6.93
CA SER A 140 10.69 8.94 -7.08
C SER A 140 10.15 8.22 -8.31
N SER A 141 8.95 8.59 -8.80
CA SER A 141 8.26 8.00 -9.95
C SER A 141 8.24 6.46 -9.94
N PRO A 142 7.65 5.84 -8.92
CA PRO A 142 7.57 4.39 -8.83
C PRO A 142 6.72 3.81 -9.97
N SER A 143 7.10 2.62 -10.45
CA SER A 143 6.42 1.96 -11.56
C SER A 143 5.14 1.23 -11.15
N SER A 144 4.93 0.98 -9.87
CA SER A 144 3.78 0.24 -9.35
C SER A 144 3.42 0.63 -7.91
N GLY A 145 2.21 0.28 -7.47
CA GLY A 145 1.80 0.46 -6.08
C GLY A 145 2.67 -0.29 -5.07
N ALA A 146 3.33 -1.38 -5.46
CA ALA A 146 4.31 -2.04 -4.59
C ALA A 146 5.59 -1.21 -4.44
N GLU A 147 6.14 -0.75 -5.56
CA GLU A 147 7.41 -0.01 -5.55
C GLU A 147 7.32 1.30 -4.78
N MET A 148 6.16 1.98 -4.83
CA MET A 148 5.95 3.19 -4.03
C MET A 148 6.12 2.95 -2.52
N LEU A 149 5.85 1.74 -2.03
CA LEU A 149 5.97 1.42 -0.60
C LEU A 149 7.44 1.36 -0.13
N GLU A 150 8.41 1.23 -1.04
CA GLU A 150 9.85 1.33 -0.69
C GLU A 150 10.26 2.72 -0.19
N LEU A 151 9.39 3.72 -0.36
CA LEU A 151 9.58 5.07 0.21
C LEU A 151 9.28 5.11 1.71
N SER A 152 8.52 4.13 2.23
CA SER A 152 8.19 4.05 3.65
C SER A 152 9.30 3.36 4.45
N PRO A 153 9.82 4.01 5.50
CA PRO A 153 10.73 3.37 6.44
C PRO A 153 10.15 2.07 7.01
N GLY A 154 10.97 0.99 7.02
CA GLY A 154 10.57 -0.29 7.60
C GLY A 154 9.73 -1.19 6.69
N VAL A 155 9.49 -0.80 5.44
CA VAL A 155 8.85 -1.63 4.42
C VAL A 155 9.87 -2.08 3.39
N ARG A 156 9.81 -3.35 3.02
CA ARG A 156 10.57 -3.93 1.92
C ARG A 156 9.66 -4.54 0.88
N ILE A 157 10.13 -4.56 -0.36
CA ILE A 157 9.42 -5.20 -1.47
C ILE A 157 10.22 -6.38 -1.99
N GLN A 158 9.57 -7.53 -2.05
CA GLN A 158 10.07 -8.73 -2.70
C GLN A 158 9.54 -8.80 -4.14
N LYS A 159 10.40 -9.18 -5.10
CA LYS A 159 10.05 -9.28 -6.52
C LYS A 159 10.56 -10.60 -7.13
N SER A 160 9.71 -11.30 -7.89
CA SER A 160 10.09 -12.53 -8.64
C SER A 160 10.06 -12.32 -10.15
N GLN A 161 9.46 -11.24 -10.62
CA GLN A 161 9.28 -10.89 -12.04
C GLN A 161 9.20 -9.37 -12.22
N GLY A 162 9.15 -8.91 -13.46
CA GLY A 162 8.77 -7.53 -13.78
C GLY A 162 7.33 -7.25 -13.33
N GLY A 163 7.04 -6.04 -12.90
CA GLY A 163 5.72 -5.62 -12.42
C GLY A 163 5.27 -6.27 -11.12
N GLY A 164 4.62 -5.50 -10.28
CA GLY A 164 4.15 -5.95 -8.96
C GLY A 164 5.27 -6.12 -7.94
N GLY A 165 4.93 -6.72 -6.81
CA GLY A 165 5.82 -6.99 -5.69
C GLY A 165 5.04 -7.25 -4.42
N SER A 166 5.64 -7.96 -3.48
CA SER A 166 5.05 -8.30 -2.19
C SER A 166 5.64 -7.43 -1.08
N PRO A 167 4.84 -6.59 -0.40
CA PRO A 167 5.33 -5.82 0.73
C PRO A 167 5.61 -6.73 1.94
N VAL A 168 6.75 -6.50 2.58
CA VAL A 168 7.19 -7.17 3.80
C VAL A 168 7.29 -6.14 4.92
N ILE A 169 6.59 -6.38 6.02
CA ILE A 169 6.55 -5.53 7.21
C ILE A 169 6.87 -6.38 8.42
N ARG A 170 7.99 -6.09 9.13
CA ARG A 170 8.38 -6.78 10.38
C ARG A 170 8.39 -8.32 10.26
N GLY A 171 8.79 -8.89 9.10
CA GLY A 171 8.78 -10.33 8.85
C GLY A 171 7.43 -10.92 8.45
N PHE A 172 6.41 -10.10 8.26
CA PHE A 172 5.11 -10.50 7.71
C PHE A 172 5.00 -10.07 6.26
N GLU A 173 4.47 -10.94 5.41
CA GLU A 173 4.19 -10.64 4.02
C GLU A 173 2.88 -11.30 3.55
N ALA A 174 2.49 -11.00 2.33
CA ALA A 174 1.40 -11.64 1.61
C ALA A 174 0.08 -11.58 2.39
N ASN A 175 -0.55 -12.72 2.69
CA ASN A 175 -1.82 -12.78 3.41
C ASN A 175 -1.70 -12.54 4.93
N ARG A 176 -0.56 -12.01 5.41
CA ARG A 176 -0.36 -11.50 6.78
C ARG A 176 -0.20 -9.97 6.83
N VAL A 177 -0.19 -9.32 5.67
CA VAL A 177 -0.26 -7.86 5.51
C VAL A 177 -1.52 -7.53 4.73
N LEU A 178 -2.35 -6.66 5.28
CA LEU A 178 -3.59 -6.27 4.62
C LEU A 178 -3.38 -5.06 3.72
N ILE A 179 -3.87 -5.14 2.49
CA ILE A 179 -3.91 -4.02 1.54
C ILE A 179 -5.35 -3.54 1.38
N VAL A 180 -5.54 -2.22 1.46
CA VAL A 180 -6.84 -1.55 1.37
C VAL A 180 -6.75 -0.40 0.38
N VAL A 181 -7.80 -0.16 -0.40
CA VAL A 181 -7.93 0.99 -1.31
C VAL A 181 -9.25 1.69 -1.01
N ASP A 182 -9.22 2.94 -0.56
CA ASP A 182 -10.40 3.75 -0.18
C ASP A 182 -11.40 2.97 0.71
N GLY A 183 -10.91 2.22 1.69
CA GLY A 183 -11.72 1.42 2.61
C GLY A 183 -12.10 0.01 2.11
N VAL A 184 -11.82 -0.34 0.85
CA VAL A 184 -12.09 -1.66 0.28
C VAL A 184 -10.87 -2.55 0.35
N ARG A 185 -10.99 -3.75 0.95
CA ARG A 185 -9.91 -4.73 1.07
C ARG A 185 -9.54 -5.30 -0.29
N MET A 186 -8.23 -5.38 -0.57
CA MET A 186 -7.70 -6.11 -1.73
C MET A 186 -7.44 -7.58 -1.44
N ASN A 187 -7.09 -7.93 -0.20
CA ASN A 187 -6.93 -9.31 0.21
C ASN A 187 -8.24 -10.06 0.02
N ASN A 188 -8.19 -11.15 -0.70
CA ASN A 188 -9.35 -11.94 -1.10
C ASN A 188 -9.16 -13.43 -0.77
N ALA A 189 -10.15 -14.26 -1.07
CA ALA A 189 -10.18 -15.66 -0.67
C ALA A 189 -9.07 -16.54 -1.28
N ILE A 190 -8.44 -16.12 -2.39
CA ILE A 190 -7.31 -16.82 -3.03
C ILE A 190 -5.97 -16.07 -2.83
N TYR A 191 -5.94 -15.09 -1.91
CA TYR A 191 -4.71 -14.39 -1.55
C TYR A 191 -3.76 -15.36 -0.88
N ARG A 192 -2.61 -15.62 -1.50
CA ARG A 192 -1.71 -16.71 -1.12
C ARG A 192 -0.76 -16.33 0.00
N SER A 193 -0.24 -17.33 0.69
CA SER A 193 1.00 -17.20 1.44
C SER A 193 2.18 -17.17 0.46
N GLY A 194 3.19 -16.34 0.71
CA GLY A 194 4.33 -16.10 -0.18
C GLY A 194 4.06 -14.98 -1.18
N HIS A 195 4.96 -14.81 -2.13
CA HIS A 195 5.08 -13.60 -2.95
C HIS A 195 3.83 -13.26 -3.76
N LEU A 196 3.36 -12.02 -3.62
CA LEU A 196 2.18 -11.48 -4.31
C LEU A 196 2.58 -10.51 -5.43
N GLN A 197 1.77 -10.46 -6.48
CA GLN A 197 1.89 -9.47 -7.54
C GLN A 197 0.71 -8.50 -7.62
N ASN A 198 -0.31 -8.66 -6.79
CA ASN A 198 -1.61 -7.98 -6.91
C ASN A 198 -1.53 -6.45 -6.80
N SER A 199 -0.52 -5.91 -6.11
CA SER A 199 -0.27 -4.47 -6.03
C SER A 199 0.14 -3.83 -7.37
N ILE A 200 0.37 -4.61 -8.43
CA ILE A 200 0.53 -4.08 -9.80
C ILE A 200 -0.73 -3.34 -10.28
N THR A 201 -1.93 -3.74 -9.80
CA THR A 201 -3.20 -3.12 -10.17
C THR A 201 -3.48 -1.79 -9.47
N ILE A 202 -2.49 -1.22 -8.76
CA ILE A 202 -2.56 0.09 -8.11
C ILE A 202 -1.65 1.03 -8.89
N ASP A 203 -2.25 2.01 -9.58
CA ASP A 203 -1.53 3.04 -10.32
C ASP A 203 -1.09 4.17 -9.37
N PRO A 204 0.23 4.40 -9.17
CA PRO A 204 0.74 5.47 -8.32
C PRO A 204 0.26 6.86 -8.72
N ASN A 205 -0.04 7.10 -10.01
CA ASN A 205 -0.53 8.41 -10.49
C ASN A 205 -1.89 8.79 -9.90
N ASN A 206 -2.67 7.81 -9.46
CA ASN A 206 -4.01 8.01 -8.91
C ASN A 206 -4.03 8.07 -7.37
N ILE A 207 -2.88 7.87 -6.73
CA ILE A 207 -2.76 7.87 -5.27
C ILE A 207 -2.50 9.30 -4.79
N GLU A 208 -3.27 9.74 -3.79
CA GLU A 208 -3.06 10.97 -3.04
C GLU A 208 -2.06 10.76 -1.92
N ARG A 209 -2.24 9.66 -1.16
CA ARG A 209 -1.31 9.20 -0.14
C ARG A 209 -1.49 7.71 0.16
N ALA A 210 -0.47 7.10 0.75
CA ALA A 210 -0.60 5.78 1.36
C ALA A 210 -0.22 5.85 2.85
N GLU A 211 -1.04 5.24 3.69
CA GLU A 211 -0.81 5.13 5.13
C GLU A 211 -0.45 3.68 5.47
N ILE A 212 0.67 3.49 6.14
CA ILE A 212 1.17 2.18 6.53
C ILE A 212 1.15 2.09 8.05
N ILE A 213 0.30 1.22 8.60
CA ILE A 213 0.21 0.92 10.03
C ILE A 213 1.09 -0.29 10.30
N PHE A 214 2.01 -0.17 11.26
CA PHE A 214 2.91 -1.25 11.66
C PHE A 214 2.36 -2.01 12.87
N GLY A 215 2.46 -3.33 12.83
CA GLY A 215 1.95 -4.22 13.88
C GLY A 215 0.49 -4.62 13.66
N SER A 216 -0.03 -5.39 14.60
CA SER A 216 -1.38 -5.98 14.47
C SER A 216 -2.48 -4.92 14.55
N SER A 217 -3.27 -4.79 13.48
CA SER A 217 -4.36 -3.81 13.35
C SER A 217 -5.72 -4.48 13.08
N SER A 218 -5.87 -5.71 13.56
CA SER A 218 -7.07 -6.53 13.26
C SER A 218 -8.36 -6.00 13.90
N VAL A 219 -8.30 -5.14 14.91
CA VAL A 219 -9.52 -4.51 15.46
C VAL A 219 -10.21 -3.65 14.40
N GLY A 220 -9.49 -2.75 13.75
CA GLY A 220 -10.04 -1.94 12.66
C GLY A 220 -10.31 -2.73 11.38
N TYR A 221 -9.46 -3.72 11.06
CA TYR A 221 -9.40 -4.29 9.71
C TYR A 221 -9.67 -5.80 9.61
N GLY A 222 -9.70 -6.54 10.70
CA GLY A 222 -10.02 -7.98 10.71
C GLY A 222 -8.87 -8.89 10.30
N SER A 223 -9.21 -10.00 9.64
CA SER A 223 -8.24 -11.00 9.18
C SER A 223 -7.15 -10.39 8.31
N ASP A 224 -5.95 -10.97 8.32
CA ASP A 224 -4.77 -10.64 7.52
C ASP A 224 -3.99 -9.39 7.97
N ALA A 225 -4.55 -8.57 8.88
CA ALA A 225 -3.87 -7.41 9.45
C ALA A 225 -2.97 -7.80 10.64
N MET A 226 -2.10 -8.81 10.47
CA MET A 226 -1.21 -9.33 11.52
C MET A 226 0.09 -8.54 11.63
N GLY A 227 0.75 -8.30 10.51
CA GLY A 227 2.03 -7.56 10.42
C GLY A 227 1.84 -6.07 10.21
N GLY A 228 0.73 -5.68 9.61
CA GLY A 228 0.39 -4.30 9.31
C GLY A 228 -0.75 -4.16 8.33
N VAL A 229 -1.11 -2.90 8.09
CA VAL A 229 -2.10 -2.50 7.07
C VAL A 229 -1.47 -1.45 6.17
N ILE A 230 -1.68 -1.60 4.87
CA ILE A 230 -1.33 -0.63 3.84
C ILE A 230 -2.63 -0.08 3.28
N HIS A 231 -2.92 1.18 3.53
CA HIS A 231 -4.14 1.83 3.05
C HIS A 231 -3.80 2.90 2.00
N TYR A 232 -4.16 2.64 0.77
CA TYR A 232 -4.04 3.59 -0.35
C TYR A 232 -5.29 4.46 -0.40
N TYR A 233 -5.10 5.77 -0.35
CA TYR A 233 -6.13 6.78 -0.57
C TYR A 233 -5.93 7.37 -1.96
N THR A 234 -6.95 7.23 -2.81
CA THR A 234 -6.91 7.79 -4.15
C THR A 234 -7.33 9.26 -4.15
N LYS A 235 -6.87 10.01 -5.15
CA LYS A 235 -7.21 11.42 -5.36
C LYS A 235 -8.72 11.64 -5.31
N ASN A 236 -9.13 12.74 -4.70
CA ASN A 236 -10.54 13.12 -4.57
C ASN A 236 -10.88 14.34 -5.42
N PRO A 237 -12.08 14.38 -6.03
CA PRO A 237 -12.58 15.59 -6.64
C PRO A 237 -12.76 16.69 -5.59
N ILE A 238 -12.55 17.94 -6.01
CA ILE A 238 -12.72 19.12 -5.17
C ILE A 238 -14.02 19.81 -5.58
N LEU A 239 -14.84 20.21 -4.62
CA LEU A 239 -16.01 21.05 -4.86
C LEU A 239 -15.59 22.54 -4.82
N LYS A 240 -16.04 23.35 -5.77
CA LYS A 240 -15.73 24.79 -5.88
C LYS A 240 -16.96 25.56 -6.30
N ASN A 241 -17.10 26.81 -5.81
CA ASN A 241 -18.24 27.72 -6.11
C ASN A 241 -18.26 28.23 -7.56
N SER A 242 -17.40 27.72 -8.43
CA SER A 242 -17.45 28.01 -9.88
C SER A 242 -17.02 26.75 -10.63
N GLU A 243 -17.63 26.53 -11.77
CA GLU A 243 -17.19 25.45 -12.66
C GLU A 243 -15.75 25.68 -13.09
N LYS A 244 -14.90 24.70 -12.82
CA LYS A 244 -13.49 24.73 -13.19
C LYS A 244 -13.08 23.39 -13.77
N ILE A 245 -12.38 23.47 -14.90
CA ILE A 245 -11.71 22.32 -15.50
C ILE A 245 -10.21 22.47 -15.24
N SER A 246 -9.57 21.41 -14.83
CA SER A 246 -8.13 21.34 -14.65
C SER A 246 -7.64 20.02 -15.23
N SER A 247 -6.71 20.08 -16.15
CA SER A 247 -6.13 18.89 -16.77
C SER A 247 -4.62 18.86 -16.56
N SER A 248 -4.04 17.66 -16.53
CA SER A 248 -2.60 17.50 -16.48
C SER A 248 -2.16 16.28 -17.30
N PHE A 249 -0.98 16.40 -17.86
CA PHE A 249 -0.31 15.29 -18.56
C PHE A 249 1.04 15.05 -17.91
N THR A 250 1.32 13.80 -17.53
CA THR A 250 2.59 13.39 -16.96
C THR A 250 3.20 12.30 -17.84
N THR A 251 4.47 12.46 -18.21
CA THR A 251 5.24 11.42 -18.90
C THR A 251 6.52 11.12 -18.15
N ASN A 252 6.88 9.85 -18.05
CA ASN A 252 8.09 9.39 -17.38
C ASN A 252 8.85 8.38 -18.25
N PHE A 253 10.17 8.50 -18.23
CA PHE A 253 11.11 7.61 -18.90
C PHE A 253 12.13 7.04 -17.90
N ASN A 254 12.52 5.77 -18.08
CA ASN A 254 13.58 5.13 -17.31
C ASN A 254 14.47 4.28 -18.22
N SER A 255 15.76 4.55 -18.25
CA SER A 255 16.72 3.90 -19.16
C SER A 255 17.11 2.47 -18.74
N ALA A 256 16.90 2.05 -17.47
CA ALA A 256 17.25 0.69 -17.03
C ALA A 256 16.41 -0.40 -17.71
N ASN A 257 15.19 -0.07 -18.10
CA ASN A 257 14.27 -0.98 -18.79
C ASN A 257 13.60 -0.31 -20.00
N ASN A 258 14.11 0.82 -20.46
CA ASN A 258 13.54 1.61 -21.56
C ASN A 258 12.02 1.84 -21.39
N SER A 259 11.58 2.05 -20.14
CA SER A 259 10.16 2.23 -19.90
C SER A 259 9.69 3.64 -20.22
N VAL A 260 8.44 3.72 -20.71
CA VAL A 260 7.69 4.95 -20.88
C VAL A 260 6.34 4.78 -20.23
N SER A 261 5.98 5.72 -19.34
CA SER A 261 4.68 5.80 -18.69
C SER A 261 4.05 7.15 -18.95
N ASN A 262 2.81 7.16 -19.42
CA ASN A 262 2.05 8.37 -19.72
C ASN A 262 0.77 8.36 -18.90
N ASN A 263 0.45 9.46 -18.23
CA ASN A 263 -0.78 9.66 -17.49
C ASN A 263 -1.45 10.95 -17.95
N PHE A 264 -2.73 10.88 -18.28
CA PHE A 264 -3.60 12.02 -18.50
C PHE A 264 -4.64 12.05 -17.40
N ASN A 265 -4.78 13.20 -16.76
CA ASN A 265 -5.73 13.43 -15.68
C ASN A 265 -6.55 14.67 -15.97
N THR A 266 -7.88 14.61 -15.76
CA THR A 266 -8.79 15.74 -15.85
C THR A 266 -9.69 15.77 -14.63
N SER A 267 -9.77 16.93 -13.99
CA SER A 267 -10.66 17.20 -12.87
C SER A 267 -11.68 18.25 -13.26
N LEU A 268 -12.94 17.96 -12.98
CA LEU A 268 -14.07 18.89 -13.11
C LEU A 268 -14.57 19.22 -11.71
N SER A 269 -14.80 20.50 -11.44
CA SER A 269 -15.28 21.00 -10.15
C SER A 269 -16.48 21.90 -10.35
N SER A 270 -17.48 21.74 -9.50
CA SER A 270 -18.69 22.58 -9.40
C SER A 270 -19.08 22.68 -7.92
N ASP A 271 -20.10 23.46 -7.58
CA ASP A 271 -20.59 23.68 -6.22
C ASP A 271 -21.06 22.36 -5.56
N ASN A 272 -21.82 21.56 -6.32
CA ASN A 272 -22.50 20.39 -5.80
C ASN A 272 -21.92 19.05 -6.28
N TRP A 273 -21.02 19.08 -7.24
CA TRP A 273 -20.39 17.85 -7.73
C TRP A 273 -18.97 18.09 -8.25
N GLY A 274 -18.18 17.07 -8.21
CA GLY A 274 -16.84 17.05 -8.80
C GLY A 274 -16.53 15.70 -9.40
N SER A 275 -15.61 15.66 -10.34
CA SER A 275 -15.18 14.44 -11.03
C SER A 275 -13.68 14.47 -11.30
N ILE A 276 -13.03 13.32 -11.17
CA ILE A 276 -11.65 13.09 -11.64
C ILE A 276 -11.68 11.90 -12.58
N THR A 277 -11.11 12.08 -13.77
CA THR A 277 -10.86 11.01 -14.74
C THR A 277 -9.37 10.93 -14.97
N SER A 278 -8.78 9.74 -14.88
CA SER A 278 -7.37 9.50 -15.17
C SER A 278 -7.17 8.26 -16.02
N ILE A 279 -6.25 8.35 -16.98
CA ILE A 279 -5.86 7.26 -17.87
C ILE A 279 -4.34 7.16 -17.85
N SER A 280 -3.82 5.99 -17.49
CA SER A 280 -2.39 5.69 -17.53
C SER A 280 -2.12 4.58 -18.56
N ILE A 281 -1.11 4.79 -19.38
CA ILE A 281 -0.60 3.80 -20.36
C ILE A 281 0.90 3.69 -20.16
N SER A 282 1.35 2.49 -19.79
CA SER A 282 2.75 2.24 -19.47
C SER A 282 3.29 1.05 -20.23
N LYS A 283 4.53 1.18 -20.70
CA LYS A 283 5.29 0.10 -21.33
C LYS A 283 6.64 -0.01 -20.65
N TYR A 284 6.98 -1.19 -20.19
CA TYR A 284 8.23 -1.53 -19.53
C TYR A 284 8.96 -2.56 -20.37
N GLY A 285 10.22 -2.33 -20.71
CA GLY A 285 11.08 -3.30 -21.37
C GLY A 285 11.83 -4.17 -20.36
N ASP A 286 12.74 -5.01 -20.88
CA ASP A 286 13.55 -5.91 -20.06
C ASP A 286 14.53 -5.13 -19.18
N ILE A 287 14.64 -5.54 -17.92
CA ILE A 287 15.47 -4.85 -16.91
C ILE A 287 16.94 -5.19 -17.14
N LYS A 288 17.76 -4.15 -17.32
CA LYS A 288 19.21 -4.26 -17.27
C LYS A 288 19.67 -4.09 -15.81
N MET A 289 20.27 -5.14 -15.25
CA MET A 289 20.82 -5.11 -13.89
C MET A 289 22.20 -4.45 -13.85
N GLY A 290 22.65 -4.10 -12.64
CA GLY A 290 23.98 -3.57 -12.40
C GLY A 290 25.08 -4.56 -12.82
N LYS A 291 26.17 -4.04 -13.35
CA LYS A 291 27.31 -4.86 -13.81
C LYS A 291 28.42 -5.00 -12.77
N ASN A 292 28.50 -4.08 -11.78
CA ASN A 292 29.56 -4.08 -10.78
C ASN A 292 29.22 -5.04 -9.64
N ARG A 293 29.90 -6.21 -9.61
CA ARG A 293 29.67 -7.29 -8.65
C ARG A 293 30.59 -7.19 -7.44
N ASN A 294 30.48 -6.09 -6.71
CA ASN A 294 31.31 -5.81 -5.52
C ASN A 294 31.17 -6.85 -4.40
N HIS A 295 30.14 -7.69 -4.45
CA HIS A 295 29.92 -8.84 -3.57
C HIS A 295 30.84 -10.03 -3.85
N GLY A 296 31.60 -10.02 -4.98
CA GLY A 296 32.59 -11.06 -5.31
C GLY A 296 32.09 -12.23 -6.16
N PHE A 297 30.78 -12.34 -6.44
CA PHE A 297 30.18 -13.43 -7.23
C PHE A 297 29.99 -12.97 -8.67
N SER A 298 30.99 -13.24 -9.55
CA SER A 298 31.04 -12.71 -10.92
C SER A 298 29.87 -13.14 -11.80
N ASP A 299 29.39 -14.35 -11.62
CA ASP A 299 28.39 -14.98 -12.51
C ASP A 299 26.97 -14.91 -11.96
N TRP A 300 26.82 -14.55 -10.68
CA TRP A 300 25.51 -14.48 -10.05
C TRP A 300 24.59 -13.44 -10.72
N GLY A 301 23.41 -13.89 -11.09
CA GLY A 301 22.38 -13.09 -11.75
C GLY A 301 22.57 -12.96 -13.26
N LEU A 302 23.67 -13.41 -13.85
CA LEU A 302 23.85 -13.39 -15.32
C LEU A 302 22.77 -14.25 -16.01
N ASN A 303 22.30 -13.76 -17.15
CA ASN A 303 21.28 -14.42 -17.96
C ASN A 303 21.82 -14.70 -19.36
N PRO A 304 22.68 -15.72 -19.56
CA PRO A 304 23.34 -15.99 -20.84
C PRO A 304 22.41 -16.54 -21.91
N ILE A 305 21.36 -17.25 -21.51
CA ILE A 305 20.34 -17.82 -22.40
C ILE A 305 18.95 -17.49 -21.91
N TYR A 306 17.98 -17.41 -22.80
CA TYR A 306 16.60 -17.09 -22.47
C TYR A 306 15.61 -17.72 -23.45
N SER A 307 14.34 -17.83 -23.07
CA SER A 307 13.28 -18.30 -23.95
C SER A 307 12.74 -17.16 -24.81
N LYS A 308 12.67 -17.37 -26.15
CA LYS A 308 11.94 -16.54 -27.10
C LYS A 308 10.50 -16.98 -27.31
N ASN A 309 10.09 -18.07 -26.68
CA ASN A 309 8.74 -18.58 -26.80
C ASN A 309 7.70 -17.55 -26.30
N SER A 310 6.56 -17.54 -26.96
CA SER A 310 5.44 -16.66 -26.62
C SER A 310 4.11 -17.33 -26.92
N ARG A 311 3.00 -16.62 -26.76
CA ARG A 311 1.67 -17.11 -27.20
C ARG A 311 1.62 -17.53 -28.66
N TYR A 312 2.45 -16.95 -29.54
CA TYR A 312 2.38 -17.05 -30.97
C TYR A 312 3.64 -17.68 -31.58
N SER A 313 4.71 -17.84 -30.82
CA SER A 313 5.99 -18.34 -31.30
C SER A 313 6.49 -19.54 -30.53
N TYR A 314 7.05 -20.52 -31.28
CA TYR A 314 7.65 -21.74 -30.75
C TYR A 314 9.13 -21.81 -31.12
N TYR A 315 9.97 -22.06 -30.15
CA TYR A 315 11.39 -22.37 -30.35
C TYR A 315 11.74 -23.59 -29.49
N SER A 316 12.35 -24.61 -30.10
CA SER A 316 12.77 -25.83 -29.39
C SER A 316 13.95 -25.60 -28.46
N GLU A 317 14.78 -24.59 -28.73
CA GLU A 317 15.99 -24.29 -27.99
C GLU A 317 15.95 -22.87 -27.41
N PRO A 318 16.61 -22.62 -26.27
CA PRO A 318 16.80 -21.26 -25.75
C PRO A 318 17.70 -20.46 -26.71
N SER A 319 17.52 -19.14 -26.67
CA SER A 319 18.34 -18.22 -27.47
C SER A 319 19.44 -17.62 -26.63
N THR A 320 20.62 -17.38 -27.22
CA THR A 320 21.72 -16.67 -26.57
C THR A 320 21.34 -15.21 -26.31
N ASN A 321 21.64 -14.72 -25.12
CA ASN A 321 21.48 -13.32 -24.76
C ASN A 321 22.71 -12.51 -25.18
N SER A 322 22.51 -11.46 -25.95
CA SER A 322 23.60 -10.58 -26.42
C SER A 322 24.24 -9.73 -25.30
N ASP A 323 23.50 -9.50 -24.21
CA ASP A 323 24.01 -8.83 -23.00
C ASP A 323 23.49 -9.60 -21.77
N ASN A 324 24.38 -10.35 -21.12
CA ASN A 324 24.04 -11.21 -19.99
C ASN A 324 23.50 -10.44 -18.77
N ASN A 325 23.69 -9.11 -18.72
CA ASN A 325 23.12 -8.27 -17.67
C ASN A 325 21.66 -7.83 -17.97
N ILE A 326 21.12 -8.16 -19.14
CA ILE A 326 19.70 -7.94 -19.43
C ILE A 326 18.91 -9.16 -18.98
N GLN A 327 18.00 -8.96 -18.06
CA GLN A 327 17.06 -9.97 -17.55
C GLN A 327 15.92 -10.08 -18.56
N ARG A 328 16.08 -10.93 -19.59
CA ARG A 328 15.09 -11.14 -20.63
C ARG A 328 13.80 -11.68 -20.06
N ASN A 329 12.68 -11.37 -20.68
CA ASN A 329 11.33 -11.74 -20.22
C ASN A 329 10.92 -11.05 -18.90
N THR A 330 11.40 -9.82 -18.66
CA THR A 330 10.92 -9.01 -17.52
C THR A 330 10.06 -7.82 -17.95
N GLY A 331 9.96 -7.57 -19.27
CA GLY A 331 9.12 -6.51 -19.83
C GLY A 331 7.61 -6.83 -19.79
N TYR A 332 6.80 -5.79 -19.67
CA TYR A 332 5.33 -5.88 -19.72
C TYR A 332 4.72 -4.53 -20.10
N SER A 333 3.42 -4.48 -20.33
CA SER A 333 2.66 -3.24 -20.51
C SER A 333 1.42 -3.24 -19.64
N GLN A 334 0.89 -2.04 -19.35
CA GLN A 334 -0.27 -1.88 -18.47
C GLN A 334 -1.11 -0.68 -18.89
N VAL A 335 -2.43 -0.82 -18.73
CA VAL A 335 -3.42 0.25 -18.88
C VAL A 335 -4.22 0.34 -17.59
N ASP A 336 -4.33 1.56 -17.06
CA ASP A 336 -5.11 1.84 -15.85
C ASP A 336 -6.10 2.98 -16.15
N LEU A 337 -7.36 2.76 -15.77
CA LEU A 337 -8.44 3.74 -15.86
C LEU A 337 -8.95 4.02 -14.44
N PHE A 338 -9.08 5.28 -14.12
CA PHE A 338 -9.61 5.74 -12.85
C PHE A 338 -10.66 6.80 -13.07
N GLN A 339 -11.82 6.63 -12.43
CA GLN A 339 -12.91 7.60 -12.42
C GLN A 339 -13.45 7.74 -11.01
N LYS A 340 -13.51 8.96 -10.52
CA LYS A 340 -14.12 9.27 -9.22
C LYS A 340 -15.11 10.42 -9.35
N PHE A 341 -16.31 10.25 -8.78
CA PHE A 341 -17.33 11.28 -8.68
C PHE A 341 -17.57 11.60 -7.21
N LEU A 342 -17.73 12.87 -6.90
CA LEU A 342 -18.15 13.35 -5.60
C LEU A 342 -19.39 14.22 -5.80
N VAL A 343 -20.47 13.93 -5.08
CA VAL A 343 -21.74 14.68 -5.13
C VAL A 343 -22.11 15.10 -3.73
N ASN A 344 -22.35 16.39 -3.55
CA ASN A 344 -22.92 16.96 -2.34
C ASN A 344 -24.44 16.78 -2.38
N LEU A 345 -24.98 15.97 -1.47
CA LEU A 345 -26.44 15.70 -1.37
C LEU A 345 -27.12 16.67 -0.39
N GLY A 346 -26.44 17.72 0.04
CA GLY A 346 -26.92 18.74 0.97
C GLY A 346 -25.97 18.90 2.17
N ASN A 347 -26.38 19.67 3.16
CA ASN A 347 -25.50 20.11 4.26
C ASN A 347 -24.91 19.00 5.15
N SER A 348 -25.40 17.78 5.03
CA SER A 348 -25.01 16.69 5.93
C SER A 348 -24.63 15.40 5.22
N SER A 349 -24.50 15.37 3.88
CA SER A 349 -24.23 14.12 3.17
C SER A 349 -23.43 14.33 1.89
N LEU A 350 -22.43 13.45 1.69
CA LEU A 350 -21.58 13.39 0.49
C LEU A 350 -21.62 11.98 -0.09
N LEU A 351 -21.93 11.87 -1.37
CA LEU A 351 -21.87 10.61 -2.12
C LEU A 351 -20.58 10.59 -2.96
N ASN A 352 -19.79 9.55 -2.82
CA ASN A 352 -18.59 9.30 -3.62
C ASN A 352 -18.78 8.00 -4.41
N LEU A 353 -18.43 8.00 -5.69
CA LEU A 353 -18.36 6.79 -6.52
C LEU A 353 -16.94 6.66 -7.07
N ASN A 354 -16.24 5.59 -6.70
CA ASN A 354 -14.91 5.27 -7.19
C ASN A 354 -14.97 4.06 -8.13
N ILE A 355 -14.43 4.21 -9.33
CA ILE A 355 -14.33 3.16 -10.36
C ILE A 355 -12.88 3.06 -10.78
N GLN A 356 -12.29 1.87 -10.69
CA GLN A 356 -10.92 1.58 -11.11
C GLN A 356 -10.92 0.35 -12.00
N PHE A 357 -10.20 0.45 -13.09
CA PHE A 357 -9.91 -0.68 -13.97
C PHE A 357 -8.42 -0.73 -14.26
N SER A 358 -7.82 -1.90 -14.11
CA SER A 358 -6.41 -2.15 -14.42
C SER A 358 -6.28 -3.43 -15.21
N GLU A 359 -5.48 -3.40 -16.26
CA GLU A 359 -5.14 -4.57 -17.09
C GLU A 359 -3.68 -4.51 -17.52
N SER A 360 -2.93 -5.57 -17.22
CA SER A 360 -1.58 -5.76 -17.75
C SER A 360 -1.57 -6.62 -19.00
N SER A 361 -0.47 -6.60 -19.76
CA SER A 361 -0.12 -7.69 -20.67
C SER A 361 0.17 -8.99 -19.91
N ASP A 362 0.55 -10.06 -20.60
CA ASP A 362 1.19 -11.22 -19.96
C ASP A 362 2.43 -10.76 -19.19
N ILE A 363 2.69 -11.39 -18.03
CA ILE A 363 3.83 -11.09 -17.17
C ILE A 363 4.63 -12.37 -16.97
N ASP A 364 5.78 -12.42 -17.62
CA ASP A 364 6.65 -13.58 -17.55
C ASP A 364 7.23 -13.76 -16.14
N ARG A 365 7.29 -15.01 -15.67
CA ARG A 365 7.92 -15.40 -14.42
C ARG A 365 9.41 -15.61 -14.66
N PHE A 366 10.18 -14.51 -14.61
CA PHE A 366 11.62 -14.51 -14.83
C PHE A 366 12.34 -15.55 -13.96
N ASP A 367 12.01 -15.60 -12.67
CA ASP A 367 12.56 -16.58 -11.71
C ASP A 367 12.37 -18.03 -12.15
N GLN A 368 11.31 -18.35 -12.86
CA GLN A 368 11.03 -19.70 -13.36
C GLN A 368 11.62 -19.95 -14.76
N LEU A 369 11.65 -18.92 -15.60
CA LEU A 369 12.20 -18.99 -16.96
C LEU A 369 13.73 -19.04 -16.99
N SER A 370 14.38 -18.64 -15.90
CA SER A 370 15.84 -18.69 -15.75
C SER A 370 16.36 -19.98 -15.12
N ILE A 371 15.50 -20.94 -14.70
CA ILE A 371 15.92 -22.19 -14.09
C ILE A 371 16.62 -23.07 -15.14
N PRO A 372 17.91 -23.40 -14.95
CA PRO A 372 18.61 -24.28 -15.85
C PRO A 372 18.12 -25.72 -15.70
N LYS A 373 18.09 -26.46 -16.83
CA LYS A 373 17.85 -27.89 -16.85
C LYS A 373 18.71 -28.52 -17.95
N ASP A 374 19.61 -29.40 -17.56
CA ASP A 374 20.59 -29.99 -18.46
C ASP A 374 21.38 -28.87 -19.17
N ASN A 375 21.51 -28.87 -20.48
CA ASN A 375 22.12 -27.79 -21.27
C ASN A 375 21.09 -26.74 -21.77
N SER A 376 19.89 -26.68 -21.17
CA SER A 376 18.78 -25.85 -21.60
C SER A 376 18.13 -25.17 -20.39
N LEU A 377 16.89 -24.71 -20.55
CA LEU A 377 16.04 -24.16 -19.51
C LEU A 377 14.87 -25.11 -19.20
N LYS A 378 14.39 -25.13 -17.97
CA LYS A 378 13.26 -25.97 -17.54
C LYS A 378 11.96 -25.59 -18.27
N TYR A 379 11.67 -24.31 -18.39
CA TYR A 379 10.42 -23.79 -18.97
C TYR A 379 10.70 -22.97 -20.23
N SER A 380 9.96 -23.25 -21.29
CA SER A 380 9.89 -22.44 -22.50
C SER A 380 8.88 -21.30 -22.35
N GLU A 381 7.81 -21.52 -21.59
CA GLU A 381 6.80 -20.52 -21.23
C GLU A 381 6.42 -20.70 -19.77
N TRP A 382 6.44 -19.61 -19.01
CA TRP A 382 5.86 -19.53 -17.68
C TRP A 382 5.48 -18.08 -17.43
N TYR A 383 4.20 -17.75 -17.52
CA TYR A 383 3.72 -16.39 -17.32
C TYR A 383 2.37 -16.36 -16.59
N TYR A 384 2.13 -15.26 -15.90
CA TYR A 384 0.78 -14.86 -15.54
C TYR A 384 0.14 -14.25 -16.79
N GLY A 385 -1.05 -14.69 -17.18
CA GLY A 385 -1.86 -14.00 -18.16
C GLY A 385 -2.25 -12.62 -17.64
N PRO A 386 -2.94 -11.78 -18.45
CA PRO A 386 -3.27 -10.42 -18.05
C PRO A 386 -3.86 -10.37 -16.65
N GLN A 387 -3.22 -9.59 -15.77
CA GLN A 387 -3.78 -9.29 -14.45
C GLN A 387 -4.86 -8.25 -14.65
N LYS A 388 -6.12 -8.63 -14.39
CA LYS A 388 -7.28 -7.75 -14.56
C LYS A 388 -7.98 -7.52 -13.24
N ARG A 389 -8.24 -6.24 -12.93
CA ARG A 389 -9.04 -5.86 -11.77
C ARG A 389 -10.01 -4.74 -12.16
N LEU A 390 -11.29 -4.95 -11.87
CA LEU A 390 -12.31 -3.92 -11.83
C LEU A 390 -12.73 -3.71 -10.37
N LEU A 391 -12.70 -2.48 -9.90
CA LEU A 391 -13.28 -2.05 -8.63
C LEU A 391 -14.37 -1.03 -8.90
N ILE A 392 -15.55 -1.22 -8.28
CA ILE A 392 -16.62 -0.23 -8.21
C ILE A 392 -16.98 -0.06 -6.74
N SER A 393 -16.81 1.16 -6.21
CA SER A 393 -17.01 1.43 -4.80
C SER A 393 -17.76 2.75 -4.57
N PRO A 394 -19.08 2.72 -4.46
CA PRO A 394 -19.84 3.84 -3.92
C PRO A 394 -19.67 3.94 -2.41
N SER A 395 -19.54 5.16 -1.88
CA SER A 395 -19.50 5.44 -0.45
C SER A 395 -20.34 6.67 -0.13
N LEU A 396 -21.14 6.56 0.93
CA LEU A 396 -21.97 7.63 1.47
C LEU A 396 -21.39 8.09 2.80
N ARG A 397 -20.98 9.36 2.87
CA ARG A 397 -20.59 10.03 4.12
C ARG A 397 -21.75 10.84 4.65
N VAL A 398 -22.04 10.71 5.94
CA VAL A 398 -23.11 11.41 6.62
C VAL A 398 -22.60 12.11 7.88
N PHE A 399 -23.10 13.33 8.12
CA PHE A 399 -22.74 14.18 9.27
C PHE A 399 -24.01 14.62 10.00
N PRO A 400 -24.74 13.68 10.64
CA PRO A 400 -26.07 13.99 11.20
C PRO A 400 -26.01 14.77 12.49
N ASN A 401 -24.85 14.93 13.13
CA ASN A 401 -24.64 15.63 14.41
C ASN A 401 -25.69 15.20 15.46
N LYS A 402 -25.80 13.90 15.67
CA LYS A 402 -26.73 13.30 16.63
C LYS A 402 -25.97 12.66 17.79
N LYS A 403 -26.59 12.56 18.95
CA LYS A 403 -26.01 12.08 20.22
C LYS A 403 -25.17 10.80 20.10
N PHE A 404 -25.46 9.93 19.13
CA PHE A 404 -24.78 8.64 18.93
C PHE A 404 -23.95 8.57 17.63
N MET A 405 -24.00 9.62 16.80
CA MET A 405 -23.31 9.63 15.52
C MET A 405 -23.03 11.06 15.06
N ASP A 406 -21.80 11.50 15.13
CA ASP A 406 -21.35 12.78 14.59
C ASP A 406 -21.08 12.64 13.09
N LYS A 407 -20.45 11.53 12.71
CA LYS A 407 -20.16 11.19 11.32
C LYS A 407 -20.29 9.69 11.10
N GLY A 408 -20.60 9.33 9.87
CA GLY A 408 -20.63 7.95 9.43
C GLY A 408 -20.19 7.81 7.97
N VAL A 409 -19.65 6.65 7.63
CA VAL A 409 -19.29 6.29 6.26
C VAL A 409 -19.82 4.90 5.97
N ILE A 410 -20.62 4.77 4.92
CA ILE A 410 -21.10 3.48 4.43
C ILE A 410 -20.44 3.25 3.08
N THR A 411 -19.64 2.21 2.95
CA THR A 411 -18.92 1.88 1.73
C THR A 411 -19.33 0.52 1.22
N PHE A 412 -19.81 0.46 0.00
CA PHE A 412 -19.99 -0.79 -0.74
C PHE A 412 -18.79 -0.98 -1.68
N GLY A 413 -18.34 -2.22 -1.85
CA GLY A 413 -17.27 -2.58 -2.79
C GLY A 413 -17.66 -3.79 -3.64
N PHE A 414 -17.53 -3.68 -4.94
CA PHE A 414 -17.56 -4.79 -5.87
C PHE A 414 -16.23 -4.89 -6.59
N GLN A 415 -15.60 -6.07 -6.58
CA GLN A 415 -14.39 -6.34 -7.35
C GLN A 415 -14.58 -7.57 -8.23
N LYS A 416 -14.09 -7.48 -9.45
CA LYS A 416 -13.89 -8.62 -10.35
C LYS A 416 -12.41 -8.72 -10.67
N ILE A 417 -11.83 -9.89 -10.38
CA ILE A 417 -10.40 -10.15 -10.52
C ILE A 417 -10.24 -11.40 -11.37
N ASN A 418 -9.40 -11.32 -12.41
CA ASN A 418 -9.02 -12.46 -13.22
C ASN A 418 -7.52 -12.68 -13.11
N GLU A 419 -7.13 -13.87 -12.74
CA GLU A 419 -5.74 -14.32 -12.71
C GLU A 419 -5.59 -15.59 -13.53
N SER A 420 -4.46 -15.76 -14.20
CA SER A 420 -4.15 -17.01 -14.86
C SER A 420 -2.67 -17.35 -14.79
N ARG A 421 -2.37 -18.62 -14.94
CA ARG A 421 -1.00 -19.17 -14.98
C ARG A 421 -0.90 -20.07 -16.16
N ILE A 422 0.01 -19.73 -17.07
CA ILE A 422 0.27 -20.49 -18.27
C ILE A 422 1.70 -20.97 -18.22
N LYS A 423 1.92 -22.26 -18.47
CA LYS A 423 3.25 -22.86 -18.45
C LYS A 423 3.42 -23.93 -19.51
N ARG A 424 4.66 -24.07 -20.00
CA ARG A 424 5.09 -25.11 -20.91
C ARG A 424 6.58 -25.39 -20.68
N LYS A 425 6.97 -26.65 -20.59
CA LYS A 425 8.38 -27.08 -20.53
C LYS A 425 9.02 -27.00 -21.93
N PHE A 426 10.34 -26.83 -22.03
CA PHE A 426 11.04 -27.02 -23.28
C PHE A 426 10.81 -28.44 -23.80
N ASN A 427 10.85 -28.63 -25.11
CA ASN A 427 10.57 -29.89 -25.81
C ASN A 427 9.17 -30.49 -25.53
N SER A 428 8.24 -29.71 -25.02
CA SER A 428 6.84 -30.09 -24.86
C SER A 428 5.94 -29.21 -25.69
N LEU A 429 4.96 -29.81 -26.37
CA LEU A 429 3.90 -29.08 -27.05
C LEU A 429 2.70 -28.80 -26.15
N ASN A 430 2.65 -29.40 -24.95
CA ASN A 430 1.55 -29.22 -24.02
C ASN A 430 1.67 -27.90 -23.25
N ARG A 431 0.74 -26.97 -23.50
CA ARG A 431 0.58 -25.70 -22.81
C ARG A 431 -0.53 -25.80 -21.77
N SER A 432 -0.16 -25.77 -20.50
CA SER A 432 -1.10 -25.84 -19.38
C SER A 432 -1.64 -24.45 -19.03
N HIS A 433 -2.94 -24.37 -18.82
CA HIS A 433 -3.65 -23.16 -18.41
C HIS A 433 -4.37 -23.40 -17.09
N GLN A 434 -4.12 -22.55 -16.09
CA GLN A 434 -4.88 -22.47 -14.84
C GLN A 434 -5.45 -21.05 -14.72
N ILE A 435 -6.76 -20.94 -14.58
CA ILE A 435 -7.50 -19.66 -14.68
C ILE A 435 -8.42 -19.53 -13.46
N GLU A 436 -8.35 -18.37 -12.81
CA GLU A 436 -9.16 -18.01 -11.66
C GLU A 436 -10.05 -16.81 -12.01
N ASP A 437 -11.35 -16.93 -11.75
CA ASP A 437 -12.34 -15.85 -11.87
C ASP A 437 -12.93 -15.59 -10.48
N LEU A 438 -12.57 -14.46 -9.88
CA LEU A 438 -12.94 -14.09 -8.54
C LEU A 438 -13.86 -12.88 -8.54
N LYS A 439 -14.97 -12.97 -7.80
CA LYS A 439 -15.87 -11.86 -7.49
C LYS A 439 -15.87 -11.62 -5.99
N VAL A 440 -15.72 -10.35 -5.60
CA VAL A 440 -15.74 -9.94 -4.20
C VAL A 440 -16.78 -8.84 -4.01
N PHE A 441 -17.64 -9.03 -3.01
CA PHE A 441 -18.58 -8.04 -2.54
C PHE A 441 -18.24 -7.67 -1.10
N SER A 442 -18.26 -6.40 -0.77
CA SER A 442 -18.06 -5.92 0.60
C SER A 442 -19.05 -4.81 0.94
N LEU A 443 -19.44 -4.74 2.21
CA LEU A 443 -20.20 -3.65 2.78
C LEU A 443 -19.61 -3.30 4.14
N ASN A 444 -19.20 -2.05 4.30
CA ASN A 444 -18.63 -1.51 5.53
C ASN A 444 -19.49 -0.36 6.01
N GLY A 445 -19.77 -0.30 7.30
CA GLY A 445 -20.36 0.86 7.96
C GLY A 445 -19.47 1.26 9.13
N ASP A 446 -18.87 2.44 9.06
CA ASP A 446 -17.94 2.99 10.03
C ASP A 446 -18.53 4.27 10.61
N PHE A 447 -18.67 4.37 11.93
CA PHE A 447 -19.37 5.46 12.62
C PHE A 447 -18.52 5.97 13.78
N ASP A 448 -18.55 7.28 13.96
CA ASP A 448 -17.85 7.94 15.07
C ASP A 448 -18.79 8.86 15.84
N THR A 449 -18.57 8.93 17.14
CA THR A 449 -19.18 9.92 18.02
C THR A 449 -18.18 10.41 19.05
N SER A 450 -18.16 11.70 19.26
CA SER A 450 -17.32 12.36 20.26
C SER A 450 -18.20 12.86 21.40
N PHE A 451 -17.77 12.63 22.62
CA PHE A 451 -18.47 13.07 23.83
C PHE A 451 -17.62 14.17 24.49
N ASN A 452 -18.29 14.94 25.37
CA ASN A 452 -17.58 15.88 26.22
C ASN A 452 -16.51 15.16 27.05
N ASN A 453 -15.50 15.89 27.51
CA ASN A 453 -14.37 15.36 28.30
C ASN A 453 -13.39 14.44 27.56
N GLY A 454 -13.24 14.60 26.23
CA GLY A 454 -12.19 13.94 25.45
C GLY A 454 -12.44 12.47 25.12
N HIS A 455 -13.68 11.97 25.26
CA HIS A 455 -14.04 10.61 24.84
C HIS A 455 -14.48 10.59 23.38
N THR A 456 -13.95 9.63 22.63
CA THR A 456 -14.41 9.32 21.24
C THR A 456 -14.69 7.83 21.14
N VAL A 457 -15.81 7.47 20.52
CA VAL A 457 -16.18 6.08 20.27
C VAL A 457 -16.32 5.90 18.76
N SER A 458 -15.52 5.00 18.20
CA SER A 458 -15.64 4.55 16.80
C SER A 458 -16.17 3.12 16.79
N TYR A 459 -17.18 2.84 15.99
CA TYR A 459 -17.81 1.53 15.92
C TYR A 459 -18.28 1.24 14.51
N GLY A 460 -18.41 -0.05 14.18
CA GLY A 460 -18.85 -0.39 12.85
C GLY A 460 -19.13 -1.87 12.64
N ILE A 461 -19.58 -2.13 11.43
CA ILE A 461 -19.83 -3.47 10.91
C ILE A 461 -19.14 -3.65 9.56
N GLU A 462 -18.70 -4.87 9.28
CA GLU A 462 -18.10 -5.23 8.00
C GLU A 462 -18.63 -6.59 7.56
N THR A 463 -19.00 -6.71 6.29
CA THR A 463 -19.27 -8.00 5.67
C THR A 463 -18.58 -8.11 4.33
N THR A 464 -18.04 -9.29 4.04
CA THR A 464 -17.43 -9.61 2.74
C THR A 464 -17.94 -10.96 2.25
N TYR A 465 -18.14 -11.07 0.95
CA TYR A 465 -18.46 -12.31 0.26
C TYR A 465 -17.55 -12.45 -0.96
N ASN A 466 -16.80 -13.54 -1.00
CA ASN A 466 -15.92 -13.89 -2.11
C ASN A 466 -16.46 -15.16 -2.77
N TYR A 467 -16.44 -15.19 -4.09
CA TYR A 467 -16.72 -16.38 -4.87
C TYR A 467 -15.63 -16.57 -5.92
N ASN A 468 -14.96 -17.74 -5.89
CA ASN A 468 -13.92 -18.11 -6.85
C ASN A 468 -14.37 -19.30 -7.67
N TYR A 469 -14.14 -19.19 -8.97
CA TYR A 469 -14.31 -20.26 -9.94
C TYR A 469 -12.96 -20.55 -10.62
N SER A 470 -12.52 -21.80 -10.51
CA SER A 470 -11.22 -22.27 -11.02
C SER A 470 -11.41 -23.17 -12.23
N LYS A 471 -10.59 -22.98 -13.26
CA LYS A 471 -10.54 -23.83 -14.48
C LYS A 471 -9.10 -24.19 -14.79
N ALA A 472 -8.89 -25.42 -15.26
CA ALA A 472 -7.60 -25.83 -15.77
C ALA A 472 -7.74 -26.76 -16.96
N TYR A 473 -6.86 -26.58 -17.93
CA TYR A 473 -6.80 -27.43 -19.11
C TYR A 473 -5.45 -27.31 -19.80
N ASP A 474 -5.06 -28.38 -20.46
CA ASP A 474 -3.96 -28.40 -21.41
C ASP A 474 -4.47 -28.19 -22.83
N ARG A 475 -3.61 -27.62 -23.68
CA ARG A 475 -3.73 -27.56 -25.12
C ARG A 475 -2.42 -27.98 -25.76
N VAL A 476 -2.47 -28.83 -26.78
CA VAL A 476 -1.31 -29.17 -27.60
C VAL A 476 -1.16 -28.11 -28.66
N LEU A 477 0.06 -27.61 -28.83
CA LEU A 477 0.40 -26.64 -29.88
C LEU A 477 0.42 -27.34 -31.24
N ASP A 478 -0.17 -26.69 -32.22
CA ASP A 478 0.02 -26.97 -33.62
C ASP A 478 0.98 -25.94 -34.21
N ILE A 479 2.14 -26.39 -34.70
CA ILE A 479 3.26 -25.53 -35.05
C ILE A 479 3.66 -25.71 -36.52
N ASP A 480 3.99 -24.60 -37.18
CA ASP A 480 4.64 -24.55 -38.46
C ASP A 480 5.94 -23.72 -38.34
N GLY A 481 7.10 -24.41 -38.44
CA GLY A 481 8.37 -23.79 -38.16
C GLY A 481 8.43 -23.20 -36.74
N ASN A 482 8.57 -21.87 -36.64
CA ASN A 482 8.60 -21.14 -35.36
C ASN A 482 7.25 -20.47 -35.02
N GLU A 483 6.20 -20.67 -35.81
CA GLU A 483 4.87 -20.12 -35.57
C GLU A 483 3.94 -21.16 -34.95
N ILE A 484 3.10 -20.68 -34.02
CA ILE A 484 2.00 -21.47 -33.47
C ILE A 484 0.76 -21.14 -34.31
N ILE A 485 0.41 -22.06 -35.21
CA ILE A 485 -0.70 -21.90 -36.14
C ILE A 485 -2.05 -22.36 -35.58
N GLY A 486 -2.03 -23.17 -34.54
CA GLY A 486 -3.25 -23.71 -33.93
C GLY A 486 -3.04 -24.27 -32.52
N LEU A 487 -4.15 -24.63 -31.90
CA LEU A 487 -4.22 -25.26 -30.59
C LEU A 487 -5.25 -26.38 -30.60
N SER A 488 -4.93 -27.53 -30.03
CA SER A 488 -5.88 -28.64 -29.85
C SER A 488 -7.13 -28.25 -29.07
N GLN A 489 -8.09 -29.16 -28.98
CA GLN A 489 -9.18 -29.06 -28.02
C GLN A 489 -8.62 -29.05 -26.59
N LYS A 490 -9.40 -28.48 -25.62
CA LYS A 490 -9.04 -28.43 -24.23
C LYS A 490 -9.10 -29.82 -23.62
N ILE A 491 -8.00 -30.23 -23.00
CA ILE A 491 -7.90 -31.47 -22.22
C ILE A 491 -7.93 -31.07 -20.76
N ALA A 492 -8.91 -31.52 -20.00
CA ALA A 492 -9.05 -31.20 -18.58
C ALA A 492 -7.85 -31.71 -17.77
N ILE A 493 -7.33 -30.86 -16.91
CA ILE A 493 -6.30 -31.19 -15.91
C ILE A 493 -6.74 -30.70 -14.54
N PRO A 494 -6.13 -31.16 -13.41
CA PRO A 494 -6.50 -30.69 -12.08
C PRO A 494 -6.38 -29.19 -11.95
N THR A 495 -7.41 -28.58 -11.37
CA THR A 495 -7.43 -27.13 -11.09
C THR A 495 -6.52 -26.79 -9.92
N ARG A 496 -6.12 -25.52 -9.85
CA ARG A 496 -5.29 -25.02 -8.72
C ARG A 496 -6.09 -24.92 -7.43
N TYR A 497 -7.33 -24.48 -7.52
CA TYR A 497 -8.30 -24.33 -6.42
C TYR A 497 -9.55 -25.19 -6.68
N PRO A 498 -10.48 -25.30 -5.73
CA PRO A 498 -11.65 -26.18 -5.88
C PRO A 498 -12.39 -26.01 -7.19
N SER A 499 -12.47 -27.10 -7.97
CA SER A 499 -12.98 -27.11 -9.36
C SER A 499 -14.48 -26.86 -9.49
N ASP A 500 -15.27 -27.19 -8.47
CA ASP A 500 -16.72 -26.99 -8.39
C ASP A 500 -17.09 -25.68 -7.66
N GLY A 501 -16.15 -24.76 -7.57
CA GLY A 501 -16.31 -23.46 -6.96
C GLY A 501 -16.03 -23.42 -5.47
N SER A 502 -15.75 -22.20 -5.01
CA SER A 502 -15.49 -21.94 -3.59
C SER A 502 -15.97 -20.56 -3.19
N SER A 503 -16.39 -20.43 -1.92
CA SER A 503 -16.80 -19.15 -1.35
C SER A 503 -16.19 -18.92 0.02
N TYR A 504 -15.96 -17.67 0.32
CA TYR A 504 -15.47 -17.19 1.62
C TYR A 504 -16.32 -16.01 2.05
N THR A 505 -17.00 -16.15 3.18
CA THR A 505 -17.87 -15.12 3.77
C THR A 505 -17.29 -14.69 5.10
N SER A 506 -17.28 -13.39 5.36
CA SER A 506 -16.89 -12.82 6.66
C SER A 506 -17.94 -11.80 7.10
N PHE A 507 -18.28 -11.84 8.39
CA PHE A 507 -19.07 -10.82 9.07
C PHE A 507 -18.35 -10.40 10.35
N ALA A 508 -18.31 -9.12 10.62
CA ALA A 508 -17.66 -8.60 11.82
C ALA A 508 -18.36 -7.36 12.36
N SER A 509 -18.19 -7.16 13.67
CA SER A 509 -18.49 -5.91 14.36
C SER A 509 -17.28 -5.49 15.20
N TYR A 510 -17.06 -4.19 15.34
CA TYR A 510 -15.99 -3.65 16.14
C TYR A 510 -16.44 -2.41 16.92
N LEU A 511 -15.73 -2.17 18.03
CA LEU A 511 -15.85 -1.02 18.88
C LEU A 511 -14.47 -0.57 19.29
N ASN A 512 -14.22 0.72 19.18
CA ASN A 512 -12.97 1.36 19.63
C ASN A 512 -13.32 2.58 20.50
N TRP A 513 -12.79 2.66 21.67
CA TRP A 513 -12.96 3.78 22.61
C TRP A 513 -11.61 4.45 22.83
N SER A 514 -11.57 5.74 22.58
CA SER A 514 -10.43 6.62 22.81
C SER A 514 -10.77 7.63 23.91
N TRP A 515 -9.86 7.81 24.82
CA TRP A 515 -9.96 8.78 25.89
C TRP A 515 -8.72 9.67 25.94
N ASN A 516 -8.90 10.93 25.58
CA ASN A 516 -7.92 11.99 25.69
C ASN A 516 -8.10 12.65 27.07
N LEU A 517 -7.49 12.07 28.11
CA LEU A 517 -7.60 12.56 29.48
C LEU A 517 -6.97 13.96 29.65
N SER A 518 -5.88 14.21 28.91
CA SER A 518 -5.20 15.49 28.82
C SER A 518 -4.34 15.54 27.57
N GLU A 519 -3.73 16.67 27.26
CA GLU A 519 -2.69 16.76 26.21
C GLU A 519 -1.47 15.86 26.46
N PHE A 520 -1.27 15.41 27.72
CA PHE A 520 -0.17 14.54 28.13
C PHE A 520 -0.49 13.04 28.09
N PHE A 521 -1.78 12.66 28.09
CA PHE A 521 -2.19 11.26 28.21
C PHE A 521 -3.38 10.93 27.32
N THR A 522 -3.19 9.94 26.45
CA THR A 522 -4.25 9.34 25.65
C THR A 522 -4.27 7.82 25.89
N PHE A 523 -5.47 7.28 26.06
CA PHE A 523 -5.71 5.85 26.20
C PHE A 523 -6.72 5.37 25.16
N ASN A 524 -6.43 4.24 24.50
CA ASN A 524 -7.35 3.64 23.55
C ASN A 524 -7.54 2.15 23.88
N ILE A 525 -8.75 1.67 23.72
CA ILE A 525 -9.09 0.25 23.75
C ILE A 525 -10.07 -0.07 22.65
N GLY A 526 -9.76 -1.12 21.90
CA GLY A 526 -10.59 -1.59 20.81
C GLY A 526 -10.83 -3.09 20.88
N THR A 527 -11.99 -3.53 20.39
CA THR A 527 -12.32 -4.94 20.27
C THR A 527 -13.09 -5.21 18.99
N ARG A 528 -12.86 -6.39 18.41
CA ARG A 528 -13.58 -6.86 17.20
C ARG A 528 -13.93 -8.33 17.33
N LEU A 529 -15.15 -8.66 16.97
CA LEU A 529 -15.64 -10.02 16.82
C LEU A 529 -15.86 -10.29 15.32
N THR A 530 -15.27 -11.38 14.82
CA THR A 530 -15.37 -11.77 13.42
C THR A 530 -15.84 -13.21 13.30
N PHE A 531 -16.80 -13.44 12.42
CA PHE A 531 -17.30 -14.76 12.03
C PHE A 531 -16.95 -14.99 10.56
N THR A 532 -16.42 -16.17 10.23
CA THR A 532 -16.11 -16.53 8.85
C THR A 532 -16.65 -17.88 8.51
N ARG A 533 -17.05 -18.06 7.25
CA ARG A 533 -17.44 -19.35 6.69
C ARG A 533 -16.78 -19.54 5.34
N LEU A 534 -16.10 -20.67 5.17
CA LEU A 534 -15.49 -21.08 3.93
C LEU A 534 -16.15 -22.35 3.42
N LYS A 535 -16.62 -22.33 2.18
CA LYS A 535 -17.18 -23.50 1.48
C LYS A 535 -16.37 -23.75 0.21
N ALA A 536 -16.07 -25.01 -0.07
CA ALA A 536 -15.35 -25.42 -1.27
C ALA A 536 -15.81 -26.82 -1.68
N SER A 537 -15.81 -27.09 -2.99
CA SER A 537 -16.11 -28.42 -3.56
C SER A 537 -15.20 -28.74 -4.75
N TRP A 538 -14.88 -30.01 -4.91
CA TRP A 538 -14.00 -30.54 -5.95
C TRP A 538 -14.70 -31.63 -6.74
N ASN A 539 -14.48 -31.61 -8.06
CA ASN A 539 -14.92 -32.67 -8.97
C ASN A 539 -13.74 -33.48 -9.56
N ASP A 540 -12.50 -32.95 -9.43
CA ASP A 540 -11.30 -33.43 -10.15
C ASP A 540 -10.15 -33.87 -9.24
N ILE A 541 -10.36 -33.92 -7.92
CA ILE A 541 -9.31 -34.18 -6.95
C ILE A 541 -8.97 -35.67 -6.72
N ILE A 542 -9.69 -36.58 -7.35
CA ILE A 542 -9.65 -38.03 -7.13
C ILE A 542 -8.23 -38.59 -7.11
N SER A 543 -7.32 -38.06 -7.95
CA SER A 543 -5.93 -38.53 -8.02
C SER A 543 -5.04 -38.07 -6.87
N VAL A 544 -5.46 -37.02 -6.12
CA VAL A 544 -4.65 -36.40 -5.06
C VAL A 544 -5.17 -36.71 -3.67
N ASN A 545 -6.49 -36.71 -3.49
CA ASN A 545 -7.17 -37.11 -2.25
C ASN A 545 -8.62 -37.50 -2.55
N PRO A 546 -8.89 -38.83 -2.75
CA PRO A 546 -10.20 -39.32 -3.15
C PRO A 546 -11.33 -39.04 -2.18
N GLN A 547 -11.01 -38.85 -0.88
CA GLN A 547 -12.02 -38.63 0.17
C GLN A 547 -12.47 -37.17 0.28
N LEU A 548 -11.75 -36.23 -0.36
CA LEU A 548 -12.05 -34.82 -0.25
C LEU A 548 -12.96 -34.32 -1.38
N SER A 549 -14.27 -34.30 -1.13
CA SER A 549 -15.25 -33.75 -2.10
C SER A 549 -15.79 -32.39 -1.71
N LYS A 550 -15.98 -32.12 -0.42
CA LYS A 550 -16.59 -30.89 0.10
C LYS A 550 -15.99 -30.46 1.43
N VAL A 551 -15.93 -29.15 1.65
CA VAL A 551 -15.50 -28.52 2.90
C VAL A 551 -16.48 -27.40 3.27
N ASP A 552 -16.84 -27.33 4.55
CA ASP A 552 -17.60 -26.24 5.16
C ASP A 552 -16.96 -25.90 6.52
N LEU A 553 -16.11 -24.89 6.53
CA LEU A 553 -15.39 -24.46 7.72
C LEU A 553 -15.99 -23.18 8.28
N ASN A 554 -16.27 -23.19 9.59
CA ASN A 554 -16.73 -22.03 10.33
C ASN A 554 -15.66 -21.65 11.37
N SER A 555 -15.32 -20.37 11.44
CA SER A 555 -14.37 -19.83 12.41
C SER A 555 -14.92 -18.60 13.11
N LYS A 556 -14.46 -18.39 14.34
CA LYS A 556 -14.72 -17.19 15.14
C LYS A 556 -13.38 -16.63 15.62
N ALA A 557 -13.24 -15.32 15.60
CA ALA A 557 -12.07 -14.66 16.14
C ALA A 557 -12.47 -13.42 16.94
N LEU A 558 -11.88 -13.29 18.12
CA LEU A 558 -11.93 -12.09 18.95
C LEU A 558 -10.54 -11.47 18.94
N THR A 559 -10.47 -10.18 18.61
CA THR A 559 -9.21 -9.41 18.67
C THR A 559 -9.41 -8.16 19.51
N THR A 560 -8.34 -7.76 20.21
CA THR A 560 -8.33 -6.60 21.08
C THR A 560 -7.03 -5.82 20.89
N THR A 561 -7.12 -4.51 20.99
CA THR A 561 -5.98 -3.59 21.06
C THR A 561 -6.15 -2.69 22.27
N VAL A 562 -5.07 -2.52 23.00
CA VAL A 562 -4.94 -1.53 24.08
C VAL A 562 -3.73 -0.69 23.77
N SER A 563 -3.90 0.61 23.66
CA SER A 563 -2.78 1.51 23.43
C SER A 563 -2.80 2.70 24.39
N MET A 564 -1.62 3.10 24.77
CA MET A 564 -1.38 4.19 25.70
C MET A 564 -0.28 5.09 25.14
N LYS A 565 -0.54 6.37 25.24
CA LYS A 565 0.39 7.41 24.87
C LYS A 565 0.58 8.36 26.05
N LEU A 566 1.83 8.55 26.42
CA LEU A 566 2.24 9.43 27.49
C LEU A 566 3.21 10.49 26.95
N ARG A 567 2.97 11.75 27.27
CA ARG A 567 3.85 12.89 26.95
C ARG A 567 4.38 13.51 28.24
N PRO A 568 5.50 13.02 28.81
CA PRO A 568 6.10 13.63 30.00
C PRO A 568 6.53 15.07 29.77
N SER A 569 6.75 15.47 28.52
CA SER A 569 7.08 16.84 28.10
C SER A 569 6.64 17.09 26.68
N LYS A 570 6.65 18.36 26.25
CA LYS A 570 6.39 18.72 24.82
C LYS A 570 7.40 18.10 23.85
N LYS A 571 8.57 17.63 24.34
CA LYS A 571 9.64 17.04 23.51
C LYS A 571 9.62 15.52 23.46
N ILE A 572 9.04 14.85 24.44
CA ILE A 572 9.12 13.39 24.60
C ILE A 572 7.73 12.80 24.59
N GLN A 573 7.55 11.77 23.80
CA GLN A 573 6.34 10.95 23.76
C GLN A 573 6.73 9.49 23.94
N ILE A 574 6.03 8.78 24.82
CA ILE A 574 6.17 7.35 25.06
C ILE A 574 4.90 6.68 24.56
N ASN A 575 5.05 5.65 23.76
CA ASN A 575 3.96 4.91 23.16
C ASN A 575 4.03 3.44 23.58
N THR A 576 2.92 2.87 23.98
CA THR A 576 2.78 1.45 24.29
C THR A 576 1.56 0.91 23.59
N VAL A 577 1.72 -0.16 22.80
CA VAL A 577 0.61 -0.83 22.12
C VAL A 577 0.67 -2.33 22.41
N LEU A 578 -0.40 -2.86 22.96
CA LEU A 578 -0.67 -4.28 23.07
C LEU A 578 -1.80 -4.61 22.11
N SER A 579 -1.54 -5.43 21.10
CA SER A 579 -2.55 -5.74 20.08
C SER A 579 -2.56 -7.20 19.71
N SER A 580 -3.74 -7.69 19.35
CA SER A 580 -3.90 -9.01 18.76
C SER A 580 -4.33 -8.90 17.29
N GLY A 581 -3.72 -9.72 16.46
CA GLY A 581 -4.09 -9.92 15.07
C GLY A 581 -4.47 -11.37 14.82
N PHE A 582 -5.18 -11.63 13.74
CA PHE A 582 -5.49 -12.98 13.34
C PHE A 582 -5.55 -13.12 11.83
N ARG A 583 -5.40 -14.35 11.37
CA ARG A 583 -5.61 -14.76 9.99
C ARG A 583 -6.44 -16.05 9.96
N ASN A 584 -7.57 -16.02 9.31
CA ASN A 584 -8.31 -17.21 9.01
C ASN A 584 -7.71 -17.92 7.78
N PRO A 585 -7.64 -19.26 7.79
CA PRO A 585 -7.33 -20.00 6.58
C PRO A 585 -8.28 -19.62 5.45
N ASN A 586 -7.73 -19.30 4.29
CA ASN A 586 -8.49 -18.99 3.10
C ASN A 586 -8.45 -20.15 2.08
N ILE A 587 -8.96 -19.95 0.88
CA ILE A 587 -9.04 -21.02 -0.15
C ILE A 587 -7.62 -21.42 -0.60
N ASP A 588 -6.65 -20.50 -0.69
CA ASP A 588 -5.26 -20.85 -1.01
C ASP A 588 -4.62 -21.72 0.07
N ASP A 589 -4.97 -21.49 1.33
CA ASP A 589 -4.41 -22.27 2.44
C ASP A 589 -4.92 -23.69 2.46
N ILE A 590 -6.22 -23.90 2.27
CA ILE A 590 -6.89 -25.18 2.49
C ILE A 590 -7.05 -26.03 1.23
N GLY A 591 -7.13 -25.40 0.05
CA GLY A 591 -7.58 -26.04 -1.17
C GLY A 591 -6.59 -26.05 -2.32
N LYS A 592 -5.39 -25.53 -2.14
CA LYS A 592 -4.40 -25.40 -3.19
C LYS A 592 -3.78 -26.74 -3.61
N ILE A 593 -3.71 -26.97 -4.92
CA ILE A 593 -2.89 -28.03 -5.54
C ILE A 593 -1.79 -27.35 -6.36
N ARG A 594 -0.54 -27.62 -6.02
CA ARG A 594 0.63 -27.03 -6.71
C ARG A 594 1.83 -27.97 -6.60
N GLU A 595 2.35 -28.43 -7.74
CA GLU A 595 3.65 -29.08 -7.84
C GLU A 595 4.75 -28.03 -8.11
N ASN A 596 5.89 -28.18 -7.44
CA ASN A 596 7.10 -27.41 -7.69
C ASN A 596 8.33 -28.20 -7.19
N ASN A 597 9.27 -28.49 -8.08
CA ASN A 597 10.53 -29.17 -7.78
C ASN A 597 10.36 -30.49 -6.99
N GLY A 598 9.42 -31.35 -7.41
CA GLY A 598 9.16 -32.64 -6.77
C GLY A 598 8.34 -32.57 -5.45
N LEU A 599 7.92 -31.39 -5.06
CA LEU A 599 7.03 -31.17 -3.93
C LEU A 599 5.61 -30.84 -4.42
N LEU A 600 4.63 -31.61 -3.99
CA LEU A 600 3.21 -31.38 -4.30
C LEU A 600 2.49 -30.83 -3.06
N VAL A 601 2.04 -29.58 -3.14
CA VAL A 601 1.12 -29.03 -2.13
C VAL A 601 -0.24 -29.66 -2.34
N VAL A 602 -0.78 -30.27 -1.30
CA VAL A 602 -2.11 -30.91 -1.28
C VAL A 602 -3.05 -30.19 -0.31
N PRO A 603 -4.37 -30.28 -0.51
CA PRO A 603 -5.34 -29.67 0.39
C PRO A 603 -5.28 -30.19 1.82
N ASN A 604 -5.43 -29.28 2.80
CA ASN A 604 -5.59 -29.60 4.22
C ASN A 604 -6.77 -28.83 4.82
N THR A 605 -7.81 -29.53 5.19
CA THR A 605 -9.07 -28.98 5.70
C THR A 605 -9.12 -28.83 7.22
N PHE A 606 -8.06 -29.23 7.94
CA PHE A 606 -7.99 -29.22 9.41
C PHE A 606 -7.32 -27.96 9.97
N LEU A 607 -7.03 -26.97 9.11
CA LEU A 607 -6.37 -25.73 9.53
C LEU A 607 -7.23 -24.92 10.49
N LYS A 608 -6.58 -24.38 11.53
CA LYS A 608 -7.16 -23.47 12.51
C LYS A 608 -6.64 -22.06 12.28
N PRO A 609 -7.39 -21.01 12.69
CA PRO A 609 -6.90 -19.63 12.63
C PRO A 609 -5.54 -19.45 13.31
N GLU A 610 -4.69 -18.65 12.69
CA GLU A 610 -3.41 -18.20 13.20
C GLU A 610 -3.64 -16.85 13.92
N TYR A 611 -2.99 -16.65 15.09
CA TYR A 611 -3.07 -15.41 15.87
C TYR A 611 -1.69 -14.80 16.05
N ALA A 612 -1.62 -13.48 16.07
CA ALA A 612 -0.44 -12.71 16.47
C ALA A 612 -0.78 -11.88 17.71
N TYR A 613 0.06 -11.95 18.74
CA TYR A 613 0.00 -11.09 19.93
C TYR A 613 1.24 -10.20 19.90
N ASN A 614 1.03 -8.92 19.77
CA ASN A 614 2.08 -7.94 19.54
C ASN A 614 2.20 -6.98 20.72
N LEU A 615 3.42 -6.74 21.18
CA LEU A 615 3.84 -5.66 22.06
C LEU A 615 4.71 -4.70 21.24
N ASP A 616 4.36 -3.43 21.23
CA ASP A 616 5.11 -2.35 20.61
C ASP A 616 5.39 -1.27 21.67
N LEU A 617 6.66 -0.91 21.85
CA LEU A 617 7.12 0.12 22.75
C LEU A 617 7.89 1.18 21.98
N GLY A 618 7.54 2.43 22.15
CA GLY A 618 8.14 3.52 21.39
C GLY A 618 8.49 4.72 22.25
N ILE A 619 9.59 5.38 21.88
CA ILE A 619 9.97 6.69 22.40
C ILE A 619 10.20 7.60 21.21
N ASP A 620 9.46 8.71 21.17
CA ASP A 620 9.60 9.73 20.15
C ASP A 620 10.15 11.00 20.81
N TYR A 621 11.20 11.55 20.25
CA TYR A 621 11.74 12.87 20.59
C TYR A 621 11.44 13.85 19.48
N LYS A 622 10.95 15.05 19.84
CA LYS A 622 10.69 16.16 18.94
C LYS A 622 11.24 17.44 19.57
N SER A 623 12.04 18.19 18.83
CA SER A 623 12.48 19.51 19.28
C SER A 623 11.30 20.50 19.26
N ILE A 624 11.38 21.56 20.07
CA ILE A 624 10.29 22.57 20.20
C ILE A 624 10.09 23.32 18.87
N ASP A 625 11.18 23.57 18.15
CA ASP A 625 11.19 24.23 16.84
C ASP A 625 10.83 23.32 15.66
N ASN A 626 10.42 22.07 15.94
CA ASN A 626 10.11 21.04 14.94
C ASN A 626 11.26 20.68 13.98
N ASN A 627 12.47 21.17 14.20
CA ASN A 627 13.61 20.92 13.32
C ASN A 627 14.23 19.54 13.48
N ASN A 628 13.98 18.85 14.61
CA ASN A 628 14.57 17.55 14.88
C ASN A 628 13.50 16.58 15.37
N TYR A 629 13.49 15.40 14.79
CA TYR A 629 12.64 14.27 15.19
C TYR A 629 13.44 12.99 15.23
N LEU A 630 13.21 12.18 16.25
CA LEU A 630 13.77 10.84 16.39
C LEU A 630 12.74 9.93 17.01
N SER A 631 12.47 8.80 16.38
CA SER A 631 11.60 7.73 16.87
C SER A 631 12.37 6.43 16.99
N LEU A 632 12.34 5.84 18.17
CA LEU A 632 12.84 4.50 18.43
C LEU A 632 11.66 3.61 18.83
N ARG A 633 11.44 2.51 18.11
CA ARG A 633 10.40 1.53 18.36
C ARG A 633 10.98 0.14 18.52
N GLY A 634 10.70 -0.52 19.65
CA GLY A 634 10.93 -1.95 19.84
C GLY A 634 9.63 -2.71 19.71
N PHE A 635 9.65 -3.88 19.08
CA PHE A 635 8.47 -4.73 18.92
C PHE A 635 8.78 -6.20 19.19
N SER A 636 7.78 -6.91 19.69
CA SER A 636 7.82 -8.36 19.91
C SER A 636 6.46 -8.95 19.59
N THR A 637 6.43 -10.01 18.78
CA THR A 637 5.21 -10.68 18.36
C THR A 637 5.30 -12.18 18.58
N ILE A 638 4.29 -12.74 19.23
CA ILE A 638 4.07 -14.18 19.36
C ILE A 638 3.04 -14.58 18.33
N ILE A 639 3.42 -15.46 17.39
CA ILE A 639 2.49 -16.06 16.43
C ILE A 639 2.06 -17.41 16.99
N SER A 640 0.78 -17.52 17.32
CA SER A 640 0.20 -18.79 17.79
C SER A 640 -0.43 -19.55 16.64
N ARG A 641 -0.19 -20.87 16.58
CA ARG A 641 -0.66 -21.76 15.51
C ARG A 641 -0.20 -21.29 14.12
N HIS A 642 1.07 -20.90 14.00
CA HIS A 642 1.65 -20.48 12.74
C HIS A 642 1.30 -21.43 11.60
N ILE A 643 0.73 -20.90 10.50
CA ILE A 643 0.41 -21.70 9.31
C ILE A 643 1.61 -21.66 8.38
N GLY A 644 2.28 -22.81 8.23
CA GLY A 644 3.43 -23.00 7.35
C GLY A 644 3.37 -24.34 6.64
N ARG A 645 4.26 -24.57 5.68
CA ARG A 645 4.35 -25.82 4.94
C ARG A 645 5.15 -26.85 5.71
N ALA A 646 4.64 -28.09 5.71
CA ALA A 646 5.32 -29.25 6.24
C ALA A 646 4.88 -30.50 5.47
N GLU A 647 5.63 -31.61 5.61
CA GLU A 647 5.25 -32.92 5.05
C GLU A 647 3.83 -33.30 5.48
N TYR A 648 3.10 -33.89 4.56
CA TYR A 648 1.71 -34.24 4.76
C TYR A 648 1.39 -35.60 4.14
N THR A 649 0.80 -36.46 4.91
CA THR A 649 0.41 -37.82 4.51
C THR A 649 -0.96 -37.78 3.82
N VAL A 650 -1.07 -38.35 2.64
CA VAL A 650 -2.35 -38.55 1.94
C VAL A 650 -2.79 -40.01 2.12
N PHE A 651 -4.10 -40.21 2.29
CA PHE A 651 -4.67 -41.52 2.39
C PHE A 651 -4.87 -42.12 1.01
N SER A 652 -4.50 -43.42 0.85
CA SER A 652 -4.81 -44.19 -0.35
C SER A 652 -6.01 -45.09 -0.09
N ASP A 653 -6.94 -45.13 -1.03
CA ASP A 653 -8.09 -46.03 -0.97
C ASP A 653 -7.71 -47.53 -1.08
N VAL A 654 -6.51 -47.82 -1.54
CA VAL A 654 -6.07 -49.21 -1.87
C VAL A 654 -5.29 -49.86 -0.72
N THR A 655 -4.70 -49.09 0.17
CA THR A 655 -3.97 -49.58 1.33
C THR A 655 -4.16 -48.66 2.52
N THR A 656 -4.24 -49.19 3.71
CA THR A 656 -4.31 -48.45 4.97
C THR A 656 -2.99 -47.77 5.35
N SER A 657 -2.02 -47.66 4.42
CA SER A 657 -0.73 -47.01 4.64
C SER A 657 -0.79 -45.54 4.24
N ASP A 658 -0.37 -44.68 5.15
CA ASP A 658 -0.17 -43.29 4.93
C ASP A 658 0.98 -43.09 3.92
N LEU A 659 0.72 -42.34 2.83
CA LEU A 659 1.71 -42.07 1.80
C LEU A 659 2.23 -40.63 1.95
N THR A 660 3.52 -40.45 2.01
CA THR A 660 4.23 -39.17 1.91
C THR A 660 4.71 -38.89 0.49
N THR A 661 4.55 -39.87 -0.42
CA THR A 661 5.00 -39.80 -1.82
C THR A 661 3.91 -40.39 -2.70
N ILE A 662 3.55 -39.69 -3.78
CA ILE A 662 2.53 -40.14 -4.76
C ILE A 662 3.02 -39.87 -6.19
N ILE A 663 2.40 -40.59 -7.16
CA ILE A 663 2.60 -40.28 -8.57
C ILE A 663 1.66 -39.15 -9.02
N TYR A 664 2.21 -38.02 -9.45
CA TYR A 664 1.49 -36.88 -9.98
C TYR A 664 2.08 -36.46 -11.33
N ASN A 665 1.27 -36.39 -12.39
CA ASN A 665 1.72 -36.11 -13.76
C ASN A 665 2.90 -37.00 -14.24
N ASN A 666 2.85 -38.31 -13.92
CA ASN A 666 3.87 -39.33 -14.19
C ASN A 666 5.24 -39.08 -13.52
N GLU A 667 5.32 -38.23 -12.53
CA GLU A 667 6.50 -37.99 -11.70
C GLU A 667 6.20 -38.38 -10.25
N GLU A 668 7.15 -38.98 -9.57
CA GLU A 668 7.06 -39.23 -8.12
C GLU A 668 7.31 -37.94 -7.37
N VAL A 669 6.38 -37.54 -6.50
CA VAL A 669 6.42 -36.27 -5.78
C VAL A 669 6.15 -36.49 -4.28
N THR A 670 6.83 -35.71 -3.44
CA THR A 670 6.58 -35.69 -1.99
C THR A 670 5.41 -34.76 -1.69
N THR A 671 4.48 -35.24 -0.88
CA THR A 671 3.30 -34.44 -0.50
C THR A 671 3.59 -33.54 0.70
N ILE A 672 3.26 -32.27 0.57
CA ILE A 672 3.33 -31.25 1.62
C ILE A 672 1.98 -30.53 1.72
N ALA A 673 1.65 -30.00 2.88
CA ALA A 673 0.47 -29.17 3.06
C ALA A 673 0.74 -28.02 4.02
N ASN A 674 -0.11 -27.01 3.98
CA ASN A 674 -0.15 -26.02 5.06
C ASN A 674 -0.63 -26.70 6.34
N LYS A 675 0.09 -26.51 7.45
CA LYS A 675 -0.20 -27.07 8.79
C LYS A 675 -0.05 -25.98 9.85
N ASN A 676 -0.69 -26.13 10.99
CA ASN A 676 -0.43 -25.29 12.15
C ASN A 676 0.83 -25.81 12.85
N LEU A 677 1.94 -25.06 12.75
CA LEU A 677 3.29 -25.45 13.19
C LEU A 677 3.64 -24.98 14.63
N GLY A 678 2.61 -24.71 15.46
CA GLY A 678 2.83 -24.27 16.85
C GLY A 678 3.11 -22.76 16.97
N ASN A 679 3.78 -22.38 18.05
CA ASN A 679 4.08 -20.98 18.35
C ASN A 679 5.41 -20.57 17.75
N ARG A 680 5.49 -19.35 17.22
CA ARG A 680 6.68 -18.76 16.63
C ARG A 680 6.86 -17.33 17.18
N PHE A 681 8.08 -16.80 17.15
CA PHE A 681 8.43 -15.53 17.75
C PHE A 681 9.13 -14.61 16.74
N ILE A 682 8.74 -13.34 16.72
CA ILE A 682 9.41 -12.27 15.97
C ILE A 682 9.68 -11.14 16.94
N HIS A 683 10.88 -10.57 16.91
CA HIS A 683 11.22 -9.35 17.64
C HIS A 683 12.16 -8.48 16.82
N GLY A 684 12.20 -7.22 17.15
CA GLY A 684 13.07 -6.29 16.44
C GLY A 684 12.93 -4.87 16.94
N PHE A 685 13.61 -3.99 16.24
CA PHE A 685 13.49 -2.55 16.47
C PHE A 685 13.54 -1.78 15.15
N SER A 686 13.02 -0.55 15.18
CA SER A 686 13.19 0.43 14.11
C SER A 686 13.56 1.78 14.69
N LEU A 687 14.44 2.47 13.98
CA LEU A 687 14.85 3.84 14.24
C LEU A 687 14.46 4.67 13.01
N ASP A 688 13.77 5.78 13.22
CA ASP A 688 13.41 6.72 12.16
C ASP A 688 13.65 8.14 12.67
N GLY A 689 14.15 9.03 11.84
CA GLY A 689 14.36 10.40 12.26
C GLY A 689 14.67 11.35 11.12
N PHE A 690 14.61 12.62 11.44
CA PHE A 690 15.07 13.69 10.57
C PHE A 690 15.67 14.85 11.37
N ASN A 691 16.54 15.60 10.67
CA ASN A 691 17.11 16.85 11.15
C ASN A 691 17.07 17.89 10.03
N ASN A 692 16.40 19.01 10.26
CA ASN A 692 16.46 20.20 9.44
C ASN A 692 17.65 21.07 9.90
N PHE A 693 18.69 21.17 9.10
CA PHE A 693 19.85 22.03 9.40
C PHE A 693 19.51 23.51 9.21
N ASN A 694 18.67 23.78 8.21
CA ASN A 694 18.08 25.07 7.93
C ASN A 694 16.81 24.87 7.08
N ARG A 695 16.21 25.95 6.57
CA ARG A 695 14.98 25.90 5.75
C ARG A 695 15.13 25.11 4.43
N ASN A 696 16.35 24.97 3.94
CA ASN A 696 16.65 24.36 2.64
C ASN A 696 17.17 22.93 2.75
N PHE A 697 17.87 22.58 3.84
CA PHE A 697 18.57 21.31 3.99
C PHE A 697 17.96 20.47 5.09
N LYS A 698 17.59 19.24 4.75
CA LYS A 698 17.06 18.23 5.64
C LYS A 698 17.77 16.89 5.40
N ILE A 699 18.08 16.18 6.46
CA ILE A 699 18.51 14.80 6.43
C ILE A 699 17.41 13.92 7.04
N ASP A 700 17.00 12.85 6.34
CA ASP A 700 16.15 11.78 6.88
C ASP A 700 16.98 10.52 6.96
N TYR A 701 16.72 9.70 8.00
CA TYR A 701 17.40 8.42 8.19
C TYR A 701 16.46 7.40 8.82
N ASN A 702 16.66 6.14 8.45
CA ASN A 702 15.93 5.03 9.04
C ASN A 702 16.80 3.77 9.09
N LEU A 703 16.47 2.90 10.05
CA LEU A 703 17.08 1.58 10.24
C LEU A 703 16.03 0.63 10.78
N THR A 704 15.98 -0.58 10.22
CA THR A 704 15.07 -1.65 10.67
C THR A 704 15.83 -2.95 10.85
N TYR A 705 15.66 -3.57 12.01
CA TYR A 705 16.16 -4.88 12.34
C TYR A 705 15.03 -5.77 12.80
N THR A 706 14.95 -6.97 12.22
CA THR A 706 13.95 -7.98 12.56
C THR A 706 14.62 -9.33 12.72
N LYS A 707 14.28 -10.05 13.76
CA LYS A 707 14.73 -11.41 14.01
C LYS A 707 13.54 -12.33 14.29
N GLY A 708 13.49 -13.46 13.58
CA GLY A 708 12.56 -14.55 13.85
C GLY A 708 13.25 -15.67 14.67
N ASP A 709 12.46 -16.47 15.34
CA ASP A 709 12.96 -17.67 15.99
C ASP A 709 13.40 -18.73 14.97
N LYS A 710 14.20 -19.67 15.44
CA LYS A 710 14.58 -20.89 14.73
C LYS A 710 14.06 -22.08 15.52
N ASN A 711 13.06 -22.76 14.96
CA ASN A 711 12.52 -23.97 15.55
C ASN A 711 13.35 -25.17 15.08
N GLU A 712 13.64 -26.12 15.95
CA GLU A 712 14.45 -27.31 15.63
C GLU A 712 13.80 -28.21 14.57
N THR A 713 12.46 -28.34 14.62
CA THR A 713 11.70 -29.19 13.69
C THR A 713 11.39 -28.50 12.37
N TYR A 714 11.01 -27.19 12.42
CA TYR A 714 10.47 -26.47 11.27
C TYR A 714 11.43 -25.41 10.70
N GLY A 715 12.63 -25.29 11.28
CA GLY A 715 13.64 -24.33 10.84
C GLY A 715 13.31 -22.87 11.15
N PRO A 716 14.01 -21.94 10.50
CA PRO A 716 13.79 -20.50 10.63
C PRO A 716 12.41 -20.06 10.11
N LEU A 717 11.88 -18.95 10.66
CA LEU A 717 10.67 -18.30 10.13
C LEU A 717 10.94 -17.73 8.74
N PRO A 718 9.98 -17.86 7.79
CA PRO A 718 10.09 -17.21 6.48
C PRO A 718 9.93 -15.69 6.58
N SER A 719 10.34 -14.98 5.50
CA SER A 719 10.16 -13.53 5.28
C SER A 719 10.90 -12.62 6.27
N ILE A 720 11.80 -13.16 7.09
CA ILE A 720 12.66 -12.38 8.00
C ILE A 720 13.78 -11.74 7.20
N SER A 721 13.67 -10.45 6.94
CA SER A 721 14.67 -9.68 6.21
C SER A 721 15.95 -9.46 7.02
N PRO A 722 17.15 -9.43 6.41
CA PRO A 722 18.34 -8.89 7.05
C PRO A 722 18.12 -7.41 7.43
N MET A 723 18.99 -6.87 8.28
CA MET A 723 18.95 -5.46 8.66
C MET A 723 19.06 -4.57 7.42
N PHE A 724 18.24 -3.52 7.35
CA PHE A 724 18.22 -2.58 6.23
C PHE A 724 17.86 -1.18 6.68
N GLY A 725 18.23 -0.21 5.85
CA GLY A 725 17.91 1.19 6.13
C GLY A 725 18.25 2.11 4.97
N SER A 726 18.04 3.40 5.20
CA SER A 726 18.42 4.45 4.27
C SER A 726 18.78 5.75 4.97
N VAL A 727 19.57 6.55 4.28
CA VAL A 727 19.88 7.95 4.63
C VAL A 727 19.63 8.79 3.39
N SER A 728 18.87 9.87 3.52
CA SER A 728 18.62 10.80 2.43
C SER A 728 18.94 12.25 2.83
N LEU A 729 19.59 12.97 1.94
CA LEU A 729 19.80 14.40 2.03
C LEU A 729 18.85 15.09 1.05
N ASN A 730 18.01 15.98 1.58
CA ASN A 730 17.04 16.73 0.80
C ASN A 730 17.43 18.21 0.81
N TYR A 731 17.46 18.79 -0.37
CA TYR A 731 17.61 20.23 -0.60
C TYR A 731 16.37 20.75 -1.28
N LYS A 732 15.74 21.77 -0.71
CA LYS A 732 14.56 22.45 -1.28
C LYS A 732 14.78 23.96 -1.25
N GLU A 733 14.67 24.58 -2.39
CA GLU A 733 14.71 26.03 -2.54
C GLU A 733 13.75 26.46 -3.64
N LYS A 734 12.72 27.21 -3.29
CA LYS A 734 11.66 27.67 -4.21
C LYS A 734 11.15 26.51 -5.09
N ASP A 735 11.46 26.61 -6.38
CA ASP A 735 10.99 25.67 -7.42
C ASP A 735 11.91 24.45 -7.62
N LEU A 736 13.01 24.36 -6.88
CA LEU A 736 14.02 23.30 -7.01
C LEU A 736 13.98 22.38 -5.79
N THR A 737 13.80 21.08 -6.01
CA THR A 737 14.01 20.03 -5.00
C THR A 737 15.08 19.07 -5.50
N VAL A 738 16.06 18.75 -4.66
CA VAL A 738 17.10 17.75 -4.93
C VAL A 738 17.12 16.77 -3.76
N LYS A 739 17.12 15.48 -4.05
CA LYS A 739 17.16 14.41 -3.06
C LYS A 739 18.26 13.42 -3.41
N ALA A 740 19.24 13.25 -2.52
CA ALA A 740 20.26 12.21 -2.60
C ALA A 740 19.93 11.12 -1.58
N ILE A 741 19.90 9.85 -2.01
CA ILE A 741 19.47 8.71 -1.19
C ILE A 741 20.54 7.65 -1.21
N TYR A 742 20.97 7.20 -0.04
CA TYR A 742 21.79 6.00 0.18
C TYR A 742 20.95 4.93 0.85
N LYS A 743 20.76 3.78 0.20
CA LYS A 743 20.06 2.59 0.72
C LYS A 743 21.06 1.47 0.96
N PHE A 744 20.81 0.67 1.98
CA PHE A 744 21.67 -0.49 2.28
C PHE A 744 20.87 -1.64 2.89
N SER A 745 21.41 -2.85 2.73
CA SER A 745 20.95 -4.05 3.41
C SER A 745 22.14 -4.91 3.79
N ASP A 746 22.06 -5.54 4.96
CA ASP A 746 23.05 -6.52 5.40
C ASP A 746 22.89 -7.84 4.65
N SER A 747 23.84 -8.76 4.84
CA SER A 747 23.80 -10.13 4.31
C SER A 747 22.83 -11.02 5.12
N LYS A 748 22.40 -12.13 4.50
CA LYS A 748 21.67 -13.19 5.18
C LYS A 748 22.32 -14.55 4.92
N ASN A 749 22.65 -15.25 6.00
CA ASN A 749 23.32 -16.54 5.92
C ASN A 749 22.38 -17.68 5.50
N PRO A 750 22.85 -18.73 4.80
CA PRO A 750 22.03 -19.83 4.33
C PRO A 750 21.21 -20.53 5.44
N ASN A 751 21.77 -20.68 6.64
CA ASN A 751 21.13 -21.33 7.78
C ASN A 751 19.99 -20.51 8.44
N GLU A 752 19.71 -19.32 7.94
CA GLU A 752 18.63 -18.44 8.37
C GLU A 752 17.43 -18.45 7.40
N TYR A 753 17.49 -19.29 6.35
CA TYR A 753 16.42 -19.44 5.37
C TYR A 753 15.42 -20.51 5.80
N SER A 754 14.14 -20.25 5.53
CA SER A 754 13.05 -21.18 5.84
C SER A 754 13.09 -22.43 4.95
N PHE A 755 12.64 -23.57 5.48
CA PHE A 755 12.58 -24.83 4.74
C PHE A 755 11.48 -24.88 3.67
N GLY A 756 10.48 -24.00 3.74
CA GLY A 756 9.34 -23.96 2.81
C GLY A 756 9.65 -23.37 1.43
N GLY A 757 10.88 -22.89 1.20
CA GLY A 757 11.30 -22.28 -0.07
C GLY A 757 10.70 -20.89 -0.34
N GLU A 758 10.06 -20.26 0.66
CA GLU A 758 9.49 -18.92 0.50
C GLU A 758 10.58 -17.84 0.43
N ASP A 759 11.73 -18.08 1.05
CA ASP A 759 12.81 -17.09 1.14
C ASP A 759 13.76 -17.08 -0.08
N GLY A 760 13.61 -18.01 -1.03
CA GLY A 760 14.39 -18.04 -2.25
C GLY A 760 15.89 -18.26 -2.00
N LEU A 761 16.27 -19.25 -1.19
CA LEU A 761 17.69 -19.62 -1.00
C LEU A 761 18.34 -20.03 -2.34
N ASP A 762 17.60 -20.71 -3.20
CA ASP A 762 18.00 -21.13 -4.54
C ASP A 762 18.21 -19.96 -5.53
N GLU A 763 17.81 -18.75 -5.17
CA GLU A 763 18.05 -17.50 -5.92
C GLU A 763 19.34 -16.78 -5.49
N THR A 764 20.06 -17.31 -4.51
CA THR A 764 21.30 -16.72 -3.97
C THR A 764 22.54 -17.25 -4.69
N PRO A 765 23.73 -16.64 -4.51
CA PRO A 765 24.96 -17.20 -5.03
C PRO A 765 25.21 -18.61 -4.53
N PHE A 766 25.84 -19.45 -5.35
CA PHE A 766 26.18 -20.82 -5.00
C PHE A 766 27.60 -21.18 -5.43
N ILE A 767 28.13 -22.24 -4.85
CA ILE A 767 29.37 -22.90 -5.24
C ILE A 767 29.12 -24.40 -5.38
N TYR A 768 29.96 -25.07 -6.17
CA TYR A 768 30.06 -26.54 -6.16
C TYR A 768 31.12 -26.96 -5.17
N GLU A 769 30.73 -27.77 -4.20
CA GLU A 769 31.65 -28.39 -3.26
C GLU A 769 32.53 -29.44 -3.96
N SER A 770 33.58 -29.90 -3.32
CA SER A 770 34.49 -30.91 -3.87
C SER A 770 33.81 -32.23 -4.24
N ASN A 771 32.67 -32.55 -3.64
CA ASN A 771 31.82 -33.72 -3.91
C ASN A 771 30.79 -33.47 -5.07
N GLY A 772 30.84 -32.30 -5.71
CA GLY A 772 29.89 -31.91 -6.76
C GLY A 772 28.52 -31.44 -6.29
N ILE A 773 28.29 -31.32 -4.98
CA ILE A 773 27.04 -30.81 -4.42
C ILE A 773 27.03 -29.31 -4.54
N MET A 774 25.89 -28.78 -4.99
CA MET A 774 25.63 -27.33 -5.05
C MET A 774 25.28 -26.80 -3.65
N SER A 775 26.06 -25.86 -3.14
CA SER A 775 25.82 -25.18 -1.86
C SER A 775 25.54 -23.70 -2.06
N PHE A 776 24.36 -23.25 -1.62
CA PHE A 776 23.94 -21.84 -1.68
C PHE A 776 24.56 -21.05 -0.52
N LEU A 777 24.98 -19.81 -0.79
CA LEU A 777 25.76 -18.98 0.13
C LEU A 777 24.94 -17.91 0.85
N GLY A 778 23.63 -17.82 0.54
CA GLY A 778 22.76 -16.79 1.08
C GLY A 778 22.95 -15.44 0.37
N MET A 779 22.18 -14.45 0.79
CA MET A 779 22.14 -13.12 0.16
C MET A 779 23.32 -12.25 0.62
N PRO A 780 24.14 -11.73 -0.30
CA PRO A 780 25.21 -10.78 0.03
C PRO A 780 24.65 -9.42 0.48
N LYS A 781 25.39 -8.72 1.32
CA LYS A 781 25.11 -7.31 1.63
C LYS A 781 25.19 -6.43 0.39
N TRP A 782 24.41 -5.35 0.37
CA TRP A 782 24.39 -4.44 -0.76
C TRP A 782 24.15 -2.98 -0.34
N SER A 783 24.51 -2.06 -1.21
CA SER A 783 24.16 -0.65 -1.09
C SER A 783 23.85 -0.05 -2.46
N ASP A 784 22.99 0.96 -2.46
CA ASP A 784 22.59 1.77 -3.61
C ASP A 784 22.66 3.25 -3.28
N PHE A 785 23.17 4.05 -4.22
CA PHE A 785 23.20 5.50 -4.12
C PHE A 785 22.52 6.10 -5.34
N SER A 786 21.54 6.96 -5.09
CA SER A 786 20.69 7.57 -6.12
C SER A 786 20.48 9.06 -5.85
N ILE A 787 20.37 9.86 -6.93
CA ILE A 787 20.10 11.31 -6.85
C ILE A 787 18.92 11.64 -7.76
N TYR A 788 17.96 12.39 -7.25
CA TYR A 788 16.80 12.88 -7.97
C TYR A 788 16.66 14.39 -7.82
N GLY A 789 16.25 15.05 -8.87
CA GLY A 789 15.94 16.48 -8.85
C GLY A 789 14.61 16.76 -9.55
N SER A 790 13.85 17.70 -9.05
CA SER A 790 12.69 18.27 -9.73
C SER A 790 12.77 19.78 -9.72
N LYS A 791 12.38 20.41 -10.84
CA LYS A 791 12.35 21.85 -10.98
C LYS A 791 11.06 22.29 -11.70
N GLN A 792 10.35 23.22 -11.12
CA GLN A 792 9.27 23.91 -11.80
C GLN A 792 9.90 24.88 -12.81
N ILE A 793 9.66 24.63 -14.12
CA ILE A 793 10.23 25.43 -15.21
C ILE A 793 9.33 26.61 -15.52
N SER A 794 8.02 26.45 -15.36
CA SER A 794 7.02 27.50 -15.52
C SER A 794 5.87 27.22 -14.54
N SER A 795 4.88 28.14 -14.44
CA SER A 795 3.65 27.92 -13.67
C SER A 795 2.92 26.62 -14.03
N ASN A 796 3.12 26.14 -15.26
CA ASN A 796 2.38 25.01 -15.82
C ASN A 796 3.25 23.78 -16.11
N SER A 797 4.56 23.83 -15.87
CA SER A 797 5.46 22.71 -16.19
C SER A 797 6.49 22.44 -15.12
N THR A 798 6.63 21.16 -14.75
CA THR A 798 7.65 20.66 -13.82
C THR A 798 8.46 19.55 -14.50
N LEU A 799 9.78 19.73 -14.51
CA LEU A 799 10.73 18.73 -15.00
C LEU A 799 11.33 17.95 -13.82
N ARG A 800 11.47 16.65 -13.99
CA ARG A 800 12.19 15.77 -13.08
C ARG A 800 13.33 15.07 -13.83
N ILE A 801 14.48 14.97 -13.18
CA ILE A 801 15.63 14.18 -13.65
C ILE A 801 16.17 13.42 -12.46
N GLY A 802 16.56 12.16 -12.67
CA GLY A 802 17.16 11.32 -11.64
C GLY A 802 18.20 10.38 -12.22
N ILE A 803 19.16 10.01 -11.38
CA ILE A 803 20.10 8.93 -11.66
C ILE A 803 20.02 7.98 -10.47
N SER A 804 19.51 6.76 -10.71
CA SER A 804 19.46 5.70 -9.70
C SER A 804 20.63 4.73 -9.88
N ASN A 805 21.04 4.10 -8.77
CA ASN A 805 22.18 3.17 -8.72
C ASN A 805 23.42 3.71 -9.43
N ILE A 806 23.88 4.89 -9.00
CA ILE A 806 24.98 5.65 -9.67
C ILE A 806 26.24 4.80 -9.84
N PHE A 807 26.52 3.91 -8.87
CA PHE A 807 27.68 3.04 -8.91
C PHE A 807 27.49 1.78 -9.75
N ASP A 808 26.30 1.59 -10.37
CA ASP A 808 25.97 0.43 -11.20
C ASP A 808 26.20 -0.91 -10.47
N ASN A 809 25.89 -0.95 -9.18
CA ASN A 809 26.06 -2.12 -8.34
C ASN A 809 25.02 -3.20 -8.70
N HIS A 810 25.50 -4.45 -8.84
CA HIS A 810 24.62 -5.61 -8.91
C HIS A 810 24.19 -6.00 -7.50
N TYR A 811 22.88 -6.15 -7.29
CA TYR A 811 22.31 -6.70 -6.06
C TYR A 811 20.90 -7.25 -6.29
N ARG A 812 20.45 -8.09 -5.36
CA ARG A 812 19.05 -8.49 -5.21
C ARG A 812 18.55 -8.10 -3.84
N THR A 813 17.28 -7.72 -3.74
CA THR A 813 16.64 -7.61 -2.43
C THR A 813 16.31 -9.01 -1.91
N PHE A 814 16.33 -9.21 -0.58
CA PHE A 814 16.06 -10.51 0.04
C PHE A 814 14.78 -11.17 -0.49
N ALA A 815 14.83 -12.48 -0.72
CA ALA A 815 13.76 -13.31 -1.26
C ALA A 815 13.30 -12.96 -2.69
N SER A 816 14.07 -12.14 -3.43
CA SER A 816 13.75 -11.78 -4.81
C SER A 816 14.45 -12.66 -5.83
N GLY A 817 13.72 -13.13 -6.84
CA GLY A 817 14.25 -13.89 -7.97
C GLY A 817 14.72 -13.01 -9.14
N ILE A 818 14.66 -11.68 -8.99
CA ILE A 818 15.06 -10.70 -10.00
C ILE A 818 16.09 -9.75 -9.41
N SER A 819 17.14 -9.44 -10.15
CA SER A 819 18.15 -8.45 -9.75
C SER A 819 17.62 -7.03 -9.91
N ALA A 820 18.05 -6.14 -9.02
CA ALA A 820 17.70 -4.73 -9.08
C ALA A 820 18.21 -4.07 -10.38
N PRO A 821 17.55 -3.01 -10.86
CA PRO A 821 18.01 -2.23 -11.99
C PRO A 821 19.42 -1.68 -11.75
N GLY A 822 20.28 -1.70 -12.78
CA GLY A 822 21.58 -1.05 -12.76
C GLY A 822 21.45 0.46 -12.82
N ARG A 823 22.58 1.14 -13.05
CA ARG A 823 22.58 2.60 -13.20
C ARG A 823 21.58 3.03 -14.26
N SER A 824 20.69 3.93 -13.89
CA SER A 824 19.58 4.34 -14.71
C SER A 824 19.38 5.85 -14.69
N ILE A 825 19.17 6.42 -15.86
CA ILE A 825 18.72 7.81 -16.02
C ILE A 825 17.20 7.79 -16.08
N GLN A 826 16.59 8.62 -15.26
CA GLN A 826 15.15 8.82 -15.23
C GLN A 826 14.84 10.27 -15.63
N ALA A 827 13.80 10.46 -16.43
CA ALA A 827 13.31 11.78 -16.78
C ALA A 827 11.77 11.79 -16.70
N GLY A 828 11.21 12.88 -16.21
CA GLY A 828 9.76 13.05 -16.12
C GLY A 828 9.37 14.49 -16.40
N LEU A 829 8.23 14.67 -17.04
CA LEU A 829 7.63 15.97 -17.32
C LEU A 829 6.17 15.95 -16.89
N ASN A 830 5.79 16.91 -16.07
CA ASN A 830 4.38 17.16 -15.73
C ASN A 830 3.97 18.49 -16.34
N LEU A 831 2.86 18.48 -17.08
CA LEU A 831 2.24 19.65 -17.71
C LEU A 831 0.84 19.85 -17.12
N LYS A 832 0.57 21.05 -16.59
CA LYS A 832 -0.79 21.52 -16.26
C LYS A 832 -1.35 22.20 -17.52
N LEU A 833 -2.52 21.76 -17.99
CA LEU A 833 -3.15 22.19 -19.22
C LEU A 833 -4.31 23.14 -18.94
#